data_ea89b89c0d45780dba65acf2beb4b609
#
_entry.id   ea89b89c0d45780dba65acf2beb4b609
#
_cell.length_a   1.000
_cell.length_b   1.000
_cell.length_c   1.000
_cell.angle_alpha   90.00
_cell.angle_beta   90.00
_cell.angle_gamma   90.00
#
_symmetry.space_group_name_H-M   'P 1'
#
loop_
_entity.id
_entity.type
_entity.pdbx_description
1 polymer ?
#
loop_
_entity_poly.entity_id
_entity_poly.type
_entity_poly.pdbx_seq_one_letter_code
_entity_poly.pdbx_strand_id
1 'polypeptide(L)'
;MNFDNFTIKAQQALQQAIDRAQQNGQQAITPVHLLAGVLAVGENVTQFVFGKMGVNEHALQAAVNSELQRQPRVSGGGSPYLDQEANDVVTRAQSIASKGGDSYVGLEPMLQALLEVKSTASQMMKDAGVTTDGLQRAIEELRGGQKATSQSAEDTYQALAKYARNLVEEARNGKLDPVIGRDEEIRRVLQILSRRTKNNPILIGEPGTGKTAIVEGLAERIVRGDVPENLKNKKLYSLDMGALVAGAKYKGEFEERLKSVINEVTQANGDIILFIDEIHTLVGAGKGEGAMDAANILKPALARGELRSIGATTLEEYQKYFEKDKALERRFQTVMVDEPTPEDAISILRGLKERYENHHKVRIQDDALIAAVQLSHRYITDRFLPDKAIDLMDEAAAKLRMERDSQPEELDEITRRLRQLEIEREAIKRENDTAKLEQLNKEIAELSEKEKDLRAKWEGEKEVLSRIQQDKQQQEQLKFEAERAEREGDYGRVAEIRYGKLKQLDDDIRAQQEQLKNRQGTEAMVKEEVTPDDIADVVARWTGIPVTRMLQSEREKLLHLEAELHRRVVGQDEAIEAVADAVRRSRAGLQDPKRPIGSFIFLGTTGVGKTELAKALADYLFNDENMMTRIDMSEYQEKFSVSRLVGAPPGYVGYEEGGQLTEAVRRKPYSVVLFDEIEKAHPDVFNILLQVLDDGRLTDNKGRTVNFKNTIIIMTSNMGSQLIQQKFEAIANKRADERARIIDETKGEVLEMLKKTIRPEFLNRIDDIIMFEPLTQPQIEQIVRLQVAGIARLLKDQDVQLDVANDAIALVAKAGFDPEFGARPVKRALQRLLLNDLSKALLAGTVDKTKPIHVKADGDKLAFSN
;
A
#
# COMPACT_ATOMS: atom_id res chain seq x y z
N MET A 1 -34.05 -40.38 19.54
CA MET A 1 -33.36 -41.16 18.50
C MET A 1 -31.87 -40.83 18.61
N ASN A 2 -31.03 -41.85 18.58
CA ASN A 2 -29.58 -41.61 18.64
C ASN A 2 -29.04 -41.64 17.21
N PHE A 3 -28.52 -40.51 16.75
CA PHE A 3 -27.93 -40.34 15.41
C PHE A 3 -26.39 -40.23 15.48
N ASP A 4 -25.75 -40.73 16.55
CA ASP A 4 -24.31 -40.62 16.77
C ASP A 4 -23.47 -41.27 15.64
N ASN A 5 -24.06 -42.22 14.91
CA ASN A 5 -23.43 -42.91 13.78
C ASN A 5 -23.63 -42.18 12.43
N PHE A 6 -24.17 -40.96 12.46
CA PHE A 6 -24.34 -40.15 11.25
C PHE A 6 -23.25 -39.08 11.18
N THR A 7 -22.89 -38.70 9.97
CA THR A 7 -22.01 -37.55 9.78
C THR A 7 -22.68 -36.26 10.26
N ILE A 8 -21.88 -35.23 10.53
CA ILE A 8 -22.40 -33.92 10.99
C ILE A 8 -23.43 -33.37 10.03
N LYS A 9 -23.19 -33.47 8.72
CA LYS A 9 -24.13 -33.00 7.70
C LYS A 9 -25.39 -33.82 7.63
N ALA A 10 -25.28 -35.14 7.74
CA ALA A 10 -26.45 -36.01 7.80
C ALA A 10 -27.29 -35.75 9.07
N GLN A 11 -26.66 -35.51 10.21
CA GLN A 11 -27.35 -35.07 11.45
C GLN A 11 -28.05 -33.70 11.24
N GLN A 12 -27.39 -32.75 10.62
CA GLN A 12 -28.00 -31.45 10.28
C GLN A 12 -29.18 -31.61 9.32
N ALA A 13 -29.06 -32.47 8.31
CA ALA A 13 -30.17 -32.75 7.39
C ALA A 13 -31.39 -33.35 8.11
N LEU A 14 -31.17 -34.28 9.02
CA LEU A 14 -32.21 -34.84 9.90
C LEU A 14 -32.83 -33.76 10.80
N GLN A 15 -32.02 -32.90 11.40
CA GLN A 15 -32.50 -31.78 12.22
C GLN A 15 -33.34 -30.80 11.39
N GLN A 16 -32.89 -30.45 10.20
CA GLN A 16 -33.65 -29.61 9.26
C GLN A 16 -34.99 -30.23 8.86
N ALA A 17 -35.04 -31.54 8.69
CA ALA A 17 -36.30 -32.24 8.45
C ALA A 17 -37.27 -32.12 9.65
N ILE A 18 -36.74 -32.25 10.87
CA ILE A 18 -37.53 -32.07 12.12
C ILE A 18 -38.03 -30.63 12.22
N ASP A 19 -37.14 -29.66 12.03
CA ASP A 19 -37.46 -28.23 12.16
C ASP A 19 -38.52 -27.80 11.14
N ARG A 20 -38.45 -28.30 9.89
CA ARG A 20 -39.45 -28.04 8.85
C ARG A 20 -40.81 -28.64 9.18
N ALA A 21 -40.82 -29.86 9.70
CA ALA A 21 -42.05 -30.47 10.17
C ALA A 21 -42.72 -29.66 11.28
N GLN A 22 -41.91 -29.15 12.25
CA GLN A 22 -42.41 -28.30 13.33
C GLN A 22 -42.96 -26.96 12.80
N GLN A 23 -42.22 -26.30 11.93
CA GLN A 23 -42.62 -25.01 11.33
C GLN A 23 -43.93 -25.11 10.55
N ASN A 24 -44.13 -26.25 9.86
CA ASN A 24 -45.33 -26.49 9.11
C ASN A 24 -46.51 -27.02 9.96
N GLY A 25 -46.30 -27.27 11.26
CA GLY A 25 -47.32 -27.81 12.16
C GLY A 25 -47.62 -29.30 11.86
N GLN A 26 -46.65 -30.08 11.40
CA GLN A 26 -46.75 -31.47 11.01
C GLN A 26 -46.10 -32.37 12.10
N GLN A 27 -46.78 -33.41 12.55
CA GLN A 27 -46.24 -34.32 13.58
C GLN A 27 -45.45 -35.49 12.97
N ALA A 28 -45.81 -35.94 11.76
CA ALA A 28 -45.14 -37.03 11.07
C ALA A 28 -44.03 -36.48 10.18
N ILE A 29 -42.80 -36.91 10.40
CA ILE A 29 -41.67 -36.65 9.53
C ILE A 29 -41.64 -37.72 8.46
N THR A 30 -41.97 -37.32 7.23
CA THR A 30 -42.06 -38.23 6.07
C THR A 30 -40.73 -38.23 5.28
N PRO A 31 -40.53 -39.17 4.33
CA PRO A 31 -39.36 -39.12 3.44
C PRO A 31 -39.20 -37.82 2.66
N VAL A 32 -40.29 -37.06 2.41
CA VAL A 32 -40.25 -35.77 1.76
C VAL A 32 -39.56 -34.74 2.67
N HIS A 33 -39.74 -34.80 3.98
CA HIS A 33 -39.03 -33.97 4.94
C HIS A 33 -37.52 -34.29 4.96
N LEU A 34 -37.17 -35.60 4.91
CA LEU A 34 -35.80 -36.04 4.86
C LEU A 34 -35.10 -35.54 3.58
N LEU A 35 -35.77 -35.66 2.42
CA LEU A 35 -35.27 -35.13 1.16
C LEU A 35 -35.10 -33.62 1.22
N ALA A 36 -36.05 -32.89 1.78
CA ALA A 36 -35.94 -31.44 2.01
C ALA A 36 -34.78 -31.06 2.91
N GLY A 37 -34.51 -31.84 3.96
CA GLY A 37 -33.35 -31.66 4.83
C GLY A 37 -32.03 -31.91 4.11
N VAL A 38 -31.94 -32.98 3.32
CA VAL A 38 -30.74 -33.30 2.51
C VAL A 38 -30.46 -32.20 1.48
N LEU A 39 -31.49 -31.74 0.76
CA LEU A 39 -31.36 -30.64 -0.20
C LEU A 39 -30.92 -29.30 0.47
N ALA A 40 -31.31 -29.05 1.70
CA ALA A 40 -30.98 -27.85 2.42
C ALA A 40 -29.53 -27.79 2.93
N VAL A 41 -28.94 -28.93 3.25
CA VAL A 41 -27.62 -29.04 3.88
C VAL A 41 -26.57 -29.58 2.91
N GLY A 42 -27.04 -30.29 1.89
CA GLY A 42 -26.17 -31.06 0.99
C GLY A 42 -25.59 -30.30 -0.20
N GLU A 43 -25.57 -28.96 -0.22
CA GLU A 43 -25.19 -28.13 -1.39
C GLU A 43 -24.02 -28.71 -2.22
N ASN A 44 -22.95 -29.15 -1.59
CA ASN A 44 -21.78 -29.70 -2.30
C ASN A 44 -22.00 -31.10 -2.85
N VAL A 45 -22.76 -31.94 -2.13
CA VAL A 45 -23.04 -33.32 -2.51
C VAL A 45 -24.18 -33.36 -3.55
N THR A 46 -25.27 -32.64 -3.29
CA THR A 46 -26.46 -32.61 -4.14
C THR A 46 -26.19 -31.91 -5.47
N GLN A 47 -25.51 -30.74 -5.46
CA GLN A 47 -25.14 -30.04 -6.70
C GLN A 47 -24.25 -30.87 -7.60
N PHE A 48 -23.25 -31.56 -7.05
CA PHE A 48 -22.41 -32.44 -7.85
C PHE A 48 -23.17 -33.61 -8.41
N VAL A 49 -23.87 -34.34 -7.54
CA VAL A 49 -24.57 -35.57 -7.90
C VAL A 49 -25.70 -35.29 -8.91
N PHE A 50 -26.53 -34.29 -8.66
CA PHE A 50 -27.61 -33.89 -9.56
C PHE A 50 -27.10 -33.21 -10.83
N GLY A 51 -26.06 -32.39 -10.74
CA GLY A 51 -25.41 -31.75 -11.89
C GLY A 51 -24.86 -32.78 -12.87
N LYS A 52 -24.23 -33.86 -12.38
CA LYS A 52 -23.72 -34.99 -13.23
C LYS A 52 -24.83 -35.74 -13.96
N MET A 53 -26.02 -35.80 -13.36
CA MET A 53 -27.19 -36.43 -13.94
C MET A 53 -28.05 -35.49 -14.79
N GLY A 54 -27.72 -34.19 -14.86
CA GLY A 54 -28.49 -33.16 -15.55
C GLY A 54 -29.84 -32.85 -14.86
N VAL A 55 -29.98 -33.16 -13.58
CA VAL A 55 -31.19 -32.92 -12.78
C VAL A 55 -31.22 -31.44 -12.33
N ASN A 56 -32.35 -30.79 -12.54
CA ASN A 56 -32.58 -29.43 -12.05
C ASN A 56 -32.93 -29.45 -10.56
N GLU A 57 -31.93 -29.22 -9.72
CA GLU A 57 -32.08 -29.22 -8.25
C GLU A 57 -33.09 -28.17 -7.76
N HIS A 58 -33.14 -26.99 -8.34
CA HIS A 58 -34.09 -25.93 -7.98
C HIS A 58 -35.54 -26.34 -8.26
N ALA A 59 -35.78 -27.02 -9.37
CA ALA A 59 -37.11 -27.55 -9.70
C ALA A 59 -37.55 -28.66 -8.74
N LEU A 60 -36.61 -29.56 -8.37
CA LEU A 60 -36.85 -30.60 -7.37
C LEU A 60 -37.17 -30.00 -6.00
N GLN A 61 -36.39 -28.99 -5.56
CA GLN A 61 -36.61 -28.31 -4.30
C GLN A 61 -37.96 -27.56 -4.24
N ALA A 62 -38.38 -26.93 -5.34
CA ALA A 62 -39.68 -26.30 -5.46
C ALA A 62 -40.83 -27.34 -5.35
N ALA A 63 -40.68 -28.47 -6.02
CA ALA A 63 -41.65 -29.58 -5.94
C ALA A 63 -41.75 -30.15 -4.52
N VAL A 64 -40.63 -30.40 -3.85
CA VAL A 64 -40.55 -30.85 -2.45
C VAL A 64 -41.23 -29.86 -1.52
N ASN A 65 -40.98 -28.57 -1.65
CA ASN A 65 -41.61 -27.54 -0.82
C ASN A 65 -43.13 -27.47 -1.04
N SER A 66 -43.57 -27.62 -2.31
CA SER A 66 -45.01 -27.69 -2.63
C SER A 66 -45.69 -28.89 -2.00
N GLU A 67 -45.05 -30.05 -2.02
CA GLU A 67 -45.58 -31.28 -1.43
C GLU A 67 -45.66 -31.20 0.11
N LEU A 68 -44.65 -30.63 0.75
CA LEU A 68 -44.65 -30.37 2.21
C LEU A 68 -45.81 -29.48 2.66
N GLN A 69 -46.20 -28.49 1.85
CA GLN A 69 -47.36 -27.65 2.13
C GLN A 69 -48.72 -28.37 2.03
N ARG A 70 -48.79 -29.45 1.24
CA ARG A 70 -50.02 -30.25 1.05
C ARG A 70 -50.22 -31.27 2.16
N GLN A 71 -49.19 -31.62 2.92
CA GLN A 71 -49.29 -32.61 3.98
C GLN A 71 -50.18 -32.15 5.14
N PRO A 72 -50.87 -33.08 5.86
CA PRO A 72 -51.78 -32.73 6.93
C PRO A 72 -51.07 -31.97 8.05
N ARG A 73 -51.76 -30.91 8.53
CA ARG A 73 -51.34 -30.14 9.70
C ARG A 73 -52.15 -30.55 10.91
N VAL A 74 -51.51 -30.71 12.05
CA VAL A 74 -52.18 -31.12 13.30
C VAL A 74 -52.10 -29.98 14.32
N SER A 75 -53.24 -29.53 14.80
CA SER A 75 -53.32 -28.54 15.89
C SER A 75 -53.26 -29.29 17.23
N GLY A 76 -52.08 -29.42 17.82
CA GLY A 76 -51.91 -30.04 19.13
C GLY A 76 -50.47 -30.45 19.41
N GLY A 77 -49.86 -29.95 20.46
CA GLY A 77 -48.43 -29.95 20.78
C GLY A 77 -47.85 -31.36 21.11
N GLY A 78 -47.64 -32.19 20.11
CA GLY A 78 -46.79 -33.37 20.22
C GLY A 78 -45.42 -33.17 19.55
N SER A 79 -44.36 -33.81 20.05
CA SER A 79 -43.06 -33.81 19.40
C SER A 79 -43.11 -34.54 18.06
N PRO A 80 -42.50 -34.03 17.01
CA PRO A 80 -42.46 -34.74 15.72
C PRO A 80 -41.80 -36.11 15.85
N TYR A 81 -42.29 -37.06 15.06
CA TYR A 81 -41.78 -38.43 15.03
C TYR A 81 -41.61 -38.86 13.55
N LEU A 82 -40.65 -39.78 13.31
CA LEU A 82 -40.47 -40.37 11.99
C LEU A 82 -41.66 -41.32 11.71
N ASP A 83 -42.29 -41.17 10.57
CA ASP A 83 -43.26 -42.14 10.11
C ASP A 83 -42.55 -43.47 9.73
N GLN A 84 -43.31 -44.48 9.37
CA GLN A 84 -42.73 -45.78 9.07
C GLN A 84 -41.83 -45.74 7.81
N GLU A 85 -42.23 -45.03 6.77
CA GLU A 85 -41.45 -44.87 5.55
C GLU A 85 -40.16 -44.11 5.77
N ALA A 86 -40.18 -43.04 6.56
CA ALA A 86 -38.95 -42.27 6.92
C ALA A 86 -38.00 -43.10 7.80
N ASN A 87 -38.53 -43.91 8.70
CA ASN A 87 -37.70 -44.82 9.51
C ASN A 87 -37.07 -45.92 8.64
N ASP A 88 -37.79 -46.44 7.63
CA ASP A 88 -37.27 -47.40 6.65
C ASP A 88 -36.15 -46.75 5.81
N VAL A 89 -36.28 -45.48 5.43
CA VAL A 89 -35.18 -44.71 4.74
C VAL A 89 -33.95 -44.64 5.63
N VAL A 90 -34.08 -44.24 6.91
CA VAL A 90 -32.96 -44.13 7.83
C VAL A 90 -32.27 -45.49 8.03
N THR A 91 -33.03 -46.55 8.24
CA THR A 91 -32.52 -47.92 8.41
C THR A 91 -31.84 -48.41 7.12
N ARG A 92 -32.42 -48.09 5.96
CA ARG A 92 -31.85 -48.46 4.66
C ARG A 92 -30.51 -47.69 4.43
N ALA A 93 -30.43 -46.43 4.76
CA ALA A 93 -29.20 -45.65 4.69
C ALA A 93 -28.08 -46.24 5.56
N GLN A 94 -28.40 -46.68 6.78
CA GLN A 94 -27.43 -47.39 7.65
C GLN A 94 -26.96 -48.71 7.02
N SER A 95 -27.86 -49.47 6.42
CA SER A 95 -27.51 -50.72 5.73
C SER A 95 -26.61 -50.49 4.49
N ILE A 96 -26.86 -49.41 3.73
CA ILE A 96 -26.07 -49.04 2.56
C ILE A 96 -24.67 -48.62 3.02
N ALA A 97 -24.55 -47.75 4.02
CA ALA A 97 -23.29 -47.31 4.59
C ALA A 97 -22.44 -48.50 5.11
N SER A 98 -23.04 -49.37 5.89
CA SER A 98 -22.36 -50.56 6.44
C SER A 98 -21.86 -51.49 5.33
N LYS A 99 -22.64 -51.72 4.26
CA LYS A 99 -22.23 -52.53 3.11
C LYS A 99 -21.11 -51.91 2.31
N GLY A 100 -21.08 -50.55 2.24
CA GLY A 100 -20.01 -49.76 1.66
C GLY A 100 -18.72 -49.74 2.46
N GLY A 101 -18.77 -50.23 3.71
CA GLY A 101 -17.63 -50.19 4.67
C GLY A 101 -17.42 -48.82 5.28
N ASP A 102 -18.44 -47.99 5.32
CA ASP A 102 -18.45 -46.70 6.00
C ASP A 102 -18.67 -46.87 7.51
N SER A 103 -18.00 -46.11 8.32
CA SER A 103 -18.17 -46.06 9.78
C SER A 103 -19.31 -45.11 10.19
N TYR A 104 -19.62 -44.13 9.33
CA TYR A 104 -20.70 -43.19 9.53
C TYR A 104 -21.62 -43.11 8.31
N VAL A 105 -22.89 -42.81 8.57
CA VAL A 105 -23.91 -42.64 7.52
C VAL A 105 -23.87 -41.20 7.03
N GLY A 106 -23.45 -41.01 5.78
CA GLY A 106 -23.39 -39.69 5.13
C GLY A 106 -24.69 -39.34 4.36
N LEU A 107 -24.65 -38.20 3.68
CA LEU A 107 -25.77 -37.75 2.82
C LEU A 107 -25.97 -38.63 1.62
N GLU A 108 -24.92 -39.26 1.05
CA GLU A 108 -25.01 -40.12 -0.12
C GLU A 108 -25.77 -41.40 0.14
N PRO A 109 -25.51 -42.19 1.23
CA PRO A 109 -26.38 -43.31 1.63
C PRO A 109 -27.82 -42.88 1.91
N MET A 110 -28.04 -41.65 2.41
CA MET A 110 -29.39 -41.13 2.61
C MET A 110 -30.10 -40.88 1.27
N LEU A 111 -29.43 -40.31 0.26
CA LEU A 111 -29.98 -40.11 -1.08
C LEU A 111 -30.28 -41.42 -1.78
N GLN A 112 -29.41 -42.42 -1.65
CA GLN A 112 -29.66 -43.76 -2.19
C GLN A 112 -30.87 -44.42 -1.52
N ALA A 113 -30.96 -44.32 -0.20
CA ALA A 113 -32.09 -44.88 0.55
C ALA A 113 -33.42 -44.18 0.20
N LEU A 114 -33.40 -42.83 0.04
CA LEU A 114 -34.56 -42.06 -0.39
C LEU A 114 -35.06 -42.47 -1.78
N LEU A 115 -34.14 -42.85 -2.69
CA LEU A 115 -34.53 -43.33 -4.02
C LEU A 115 -35.02 -44.77 -4.04
N GLU A 116 -34.45 -45.67 -3.17
CA GLU A 116 -34.78 -47.11 -3.12
C GLU A 116 -36.09 -47.40 -2.38
N VAL A 117 -36.34 -46.70 -1.27
CA VAL A 117 -37.58 -46.90 -0.49
C VAL A 117 -38.75 -46.28 -1.24
N LYS A 118 -39.78 -47.11 -1.51
CA LYS A 118 -40.98 -46.62 -2.20
C LYS A 118 -41.69 -45.58 -1.35
N SER A 119 -41.70 -44.35 -1.78
CA SER A 119 -42.28 -43.20 -1.09
C SER A 119 -42.57 -42.09 -2.09
N THR A 120 -43.30 -41.07 -1.65
CA THR A 120 -43.51 -39.85 -2.43
C THR A 120 -42.17 -39.17 -2.80
N ALA A 121 -41.20 -39.13 -1.90
CA ALA A 121 -39.87 -38.60 -2.18
C ALA A 121 -39.13 -39.35 -3.29
N SER A 122 -39.20 -40.70 -3.25
CA SER A 122 -38.64 -41.56 -4.32
C SER A 122 -39.25 -41.27 -5.68
N GLN A 123 -40.57 -41.07 -5.73
CA GLN A 123 -41.25 -40.73 -6.97
C GLN A 123 -40.82 -39.37 -7.51
N MET A 124 -40.76 -38.37 -6.62
CA MET A 124 -40.31 -37.01 -6.98
C MET A 124 -38.88 -37.00 -7.53
N MET A 125 -37.99 -37.78 -6.93
CA MET A 125 -36.61 -37.91 -7.43
C MET A 125 -36.57 -38.56 -8.83
N LYS A 126 -37.38 -39.60 -9.05
CA LYS A 126 -37.48 -40.27 -10.37
C LYS A 126 -38.10 -39.37 -11.43
N ASP A 127 -39.12 -38.61 -11.07
CA ASP A 127 -39.78 -37.66 -11.98
C ASP A 127 -38.83 -36.50 -12.35
N ALA A 128 -37.90 -36.14 -11.46
CA ALA A 128 -36.82 -35.20 -11.73
C ALA A 128 -35.68 -35.79 -12.59
N GLY A 129 -35.74 -37.10 -12.93
CA GLY A 129 -34.73 -37.77 -13.75
C GLY A 129 -33.63 -38.50 -12.97
N VAL A 130 -33.74 -38.66 -11.65
CA VAL A 130 -32.77 -39.41 -10.86
C VAL A 130 -32.94 -40.91 -11.09
N THR A 131 -31.89 -41.57 -11.60
CA THR A 131 -31.85 -43.02 -11.79
C THR A 131 -30.92 -43.69 -10.80
N THR A 132 -31.19 -44.94 -10.41
CA THR A 132 -30.36 -45.68 -9.44
C THR A 132 -28.91 -45.81 -9.92
N ASP A 133 -28.71 -46.20 -11.18
CA ASP A 133 -27.37 -46.36 -11.74
C ASP A 133 -26.63 -45.01 -11.92
N GLY A 134 -27.37 -43.96 -12.30
CA GLY A 134 -26.82 -42.59 -12.41
C GLY A 134 -26.37 -42.06 -11.05
N LEU A 135 -27.21 -42.24 -10.04
CA LEU A 135 -26.91 -41.84 -8.66
C LEU A 135 -25.70 -42.58 -8.11
N GLN A 136 -25.60 -43.88 -8.31
CA GLN A 136 -24.48 -44.67 -7.83
C GLN A 136 -23.17 -44.25 -8.48
N ARG A 137 -23.14 -44.09 -9.81
CA ARG A 137 -21.94 -43.60 -10.54
C ARG A 137 -21.51 -42.19 -10.10
N ALA A 138 -22.47 -41.30 -9.92
CA ALA A 138 -22.18 -39.95 -9.47
C ALA A 138 -21.62 -39.96 -8.04
N ILE A 139 -22.12 -40.82 -7.15
CA ILE A 139 -21.57 -40.95 -5.78
C ILE A 139 -20.18 -41.59 -5.79
N GLU A 140 -19.94 -42.60 -6.63
CA GLU A 140 -18.61 -43.21 -6.79
C GLU A 140 -17.57 -42.18 -7.29
N GLU A 141 -17.96 -41.35 -8.24
CA GLU A 141 -17.11 -40.28 -8.78
C GLU A 141 -16.89 -39.17 -7.73
N LEU A 142 -17.95 -38.79 -6.97
CA LEU A 142 -17.83 -37.79 -5.87
C LEU A 142 -16.86 -38.26 -4.79
N ARG A 143 -16.96 -39.52 -4.39
CA ARG A 143 -16.14 -40.09 -3.31
C ARG A 143 -14.70 -40.42 -3.74
N GLY A 144 -14.46 -40.66 -5.02
CA GLY A 144 -13.12 -41.04 -5.51
C GLY A 144 -12.50 -42.22 -4.76
N GLY A 145 -13.35 -43.22 -4.33
CA GLY A 145 -12.94 -44.37 -3.55
C GLY A 145 -12.76 -44.12 -2.02
N GLN A 146 -13.05 -42.92 -1.54
CA GLN A 146 -12.99 -42.61 -0.09
C GLN A 146 -14.20 -43.18 0.66
N LYS A 147 -13.97 -43.61 1.93
CA LYS A 147 -15.01 -44.10 2.84
C LYS A 147 -15.31 -43.06 3.90
N ALA A 148 -16.55 -43.02 4.36
CA ALA A 148 -16.95 -42.13 5.47
C ALA A 148 -16.49 -42.73 6.82
N THR A 149 -15.24 -42.49 7.17
CA THR A 149 -14.59 -42.94 8.43
C THR A 149 -14.61 -41.92 9.54
N SER A 150 -14.98 -40.66 9.24
CA SER A 150 -15.10 -39.55 10.21
C SER A 150 -16.49 -38.92 10.13
N GLN A 151 -16.87 -38.18 11.17
CA GLN A 151 -18.13 -37.44 11.20
C GLN A 151 -18.12 -36.23 10.21
N SER A 152 -16.94 -35.78 9.73
CA SER A 152 -16.77 -34.71 8.75
C SER A 152 -16.47 -35.23 7.33
N ALA A 153 -16.81 -36.46 7.01
CA ALA A 153 -16.43 -37.11 5.75
C ALA A 153 -16.81 -36.31 4.50
N GLU A 154 -17.99 -35.69 4.44
CA GLU A 154 -18.46 -34.92 3.29
C GLU A 154 -17.63 -33.62 3.06
N ASP A 155 -16.96 -33.12 4.08
CA ASP A 155 -16.07 -31.96 3.94
C ASP A 155 -14.76 -32.34 3.24
N THR A 156 -14.42 -33.64 3.24
CA THR A 156 -13.19 -34.15 2.61
C THR A 156 -13.35 -34.47 1.11
N TYR A 157 -14.58 -34.53 0.59
CA TYR A 157 -14.84 -34.78 -0.82
C TYR A 157 -14.59 -33.57 -1.68
N GLN A 158 -13.90 -33.76 -2.80
CA GLN A 158 -13.52 -32.70 -3.73
C GLN A 158 -12.75 -31.55 -3.04
N ALA A 159 -11.80 -31.91 -2.19
CA ALA A 159 -11.03 -30.95 -1.40
C ALA A 159 -10.29 -29.93 -2.28
N LEU A 160 -9.79 -30.33 -3.45
CA LEU A 160 -9.16 -29.42 -4.40
C LEU A 160 -10.13 -28.37 -4.95
N ALA A 161 -11.37 -28.74 -5.28
CA ALA A 161 -12.36 -27.79 -5.76
C ALA A 161 -12.81 -26.78 -4.69
N LYS A 162 -12.75 -27.19 -3.40
CA LYS A 162 -13.13 -26.33 -2.28
C LYS A 162 -12.01 -25.43 -1.77
N TYR A 163 -10.79 -25.94 -1.75
CA TYR A 163 -9.65 -25.32 -1.06
C TYR A 163 -8.50 -24.94 -1.99
N ALA A 164 -8.68 -25.08 -3.32
CA ALA A 164 -7.65 -24.70 -4.28
C ALA A 164 -8.27 -24.15 -5.57
N ARG A 165 -7.57 -23.19 -6.19
CA ARG A 165 -7.93 -22.57 -7.47
C ARG A 165 -7.19 -23.29 -8.60
N ASN A 166 -7.87 -23.62 -9.68
CA ASN A 166 -7.27 -24.23 -10.87
C ASN A 166 -6.72 -23.15 -11.81
N LEU A 167 -5.44 -22.83 -11.68
CA LEU A 167 -4.79 -21.77 -12.47
C LEU A 167 -4.78 -22.06 -13.97
N VAL A 168 -4.68 -23.33 -14.40
CA VAL A 168 -4.72 -23.70 -15.83
C VAL A 168 -6.10 -23.42 -16.43
N GLU A 169 -7.16 -23.63 -15.68
CA GLU A 169 -8.52 -23.33 -16.11
C GLU A 169 -8.78 -21.82 -16.12
N GLU A 170 -8.28 -21.10 -15.11
CA GLU A 170 -8.33 -19.63 -15.09
C GLU A 170 -7.57 -19.01 -16.26
N ALA A 171 -6.39 -19.56 -16.60
CA ALA A 171 -5.64 -19.18 -17.78
C ALA A 171 -6.42 -19.40 -19.10
N ARG A 172 -7.09 -20.56 -19.22
CA ARG A 172 -7.95 -20.84 -20.39
C ARG A 172 -9.09 -19.85 -20.53
N ASN A 173 -9.64 -19.43 -19.41
CA ASN A 173 -10.74 -18.48 -19.35
C ASN A 173 -10.28 -17.01 -19.46
N GLY A 174 -8.95 -16.73 -19.61
CA GLY A 174 -8.40 -15.39 -19.72
C GLY A 174 -8.48 -14.56 -18.44
N LYS A 175 -8.62 -15.22 -17.28
CA LYS A 175 -8.76 -14.54 -15.98
C LYS A 175 -7.44 -14.17 -15.33
N LEU A 176 -6.31 -14.74 -15.77
CA LEU A 176 -4.98 -14.45 -15.24
C LEU A 176 -4.38 -13.23 -15.94
N ASP A 177 -3.58 -12.47 -15.19
CA ASP A 177 -2.83 -11.34 -15.72
C ASP A 177 -1.64 -11.80 -16.58
N PRO A 178 -1.28 -11.07 -17.65
CA PRO A 178 -0.15 -11.43 -18.49
C PRO A 178 1.15 -11.30 -17.69
N VAL A 179 2.00 -12.32 -17.75
CA VAL A 179 3.28 -12.35 -17.05
C VAL A 179 4.40 -11.92 -17.98
N ILE A 180 5.13 -10.89 -17.60
CA ILE A 180 6.18 -10.23 -18.39
C ILE A 180 7.48 -10.23 -17.59
N GLY A 181 8.60 -10.49 -18.28
CA GLY A 181 9.94 -10.33 -17.71
C GLY A 181 10.36 -11.40 -16.70
N ARG A 182 9.64 -12.55 -16.64
CA ARG A 182 9.95 -13.68 -15.72
C ARG A 182 10.28 -14.98 -16.45
N ASP A 183 10.76 -14.89 -17.67
CA ASP A 183 11.04 -16.04 -18.52
C ASP A 183 12.11 -16.97 -17.97
N GLU A 184 13.16 -16.42 -17.35
CA GLU A 184 14.26 -17.20 -16.78
C GLU A 184 13.81 -18.01 -15.57
N GLU A 185 13.07 -17.37 -14.66
CA GLU A 185 12.54 -18.03 -13.47
C GLU A 185 11.53 -19.12 -13.85
N ILE A 186 10.61 -18.83 -14.77
CA ILE A 186 9.64 -19.83 -15.27
C ILE A 186 10.37 -21.00 -15.91
N ARG A 187 11.38 -20.73 -16.74
CA ARG A 187 12.22 -21.79 -17.37
C ARG A 187 12.92 -22.61 -16.29
N ARG A 188 13.42 -21.98 -15.24
CA ARG A 188 14.06 -22.68 -14.13
C ARG A 188 13.08 -23.55 -13.37
N VAL A 189 11.87 -23.07 -13.10
CA VAL A 189 10.78 -23.84 -12.48
C VAL A 189 10.43 -25.07 -13.35
N LEU A 190 10.29 -24.91 -14.67
CA LEU A 190 10.04 -26.01 -15.62
C LEU A 190 11.15 -27.05 -15.59
N GLN A 191 12.41 -26.63 -15.57
CA GLN A 191 13.57 -27.54 -15.45
C GLN A 191 13.52 -28.36 -14.17
N ILE A 192 13.19 -27.70 -13.02
CA ILE A 192 13.12 -28.39 -11.72
C ILE A 192 11.96 -29.38 -11.70
N LEU A 193 10.77 -28.99 -12.16
CA LEU A 193 9.58 -29.86 -12.23
C LEU A 193 9.81 -31.10 -13.12
N SER A 194 10.69 -31.00 -14.11
CA SER A 194 11.05 -32.11 -15.02
C SER A 194 12.11 -33.06 -14.48
N ARG A 195 12.70 -32.76 -13.31
CA ARG A 195 13.72 -33.64 -12.70
C ARG A 195 13.11 -34.91 -12.11
N ARG A 196 13.91 -35.95 -12.02
CA ARG A 196 13.53 -37.20 -11.37
C ARG A 196 13.46 -37.11 -9.85
N THR A 197 14.36 -36.33 -9.24
CA THR A 197 14.45 -36.11 -7.80
C THR A 197 14.68 -34.63 -7.56
N LYS A 198 14.33 -34.12 -6.37
CA LYS A 198 14.33 -32.69 -6.02
C LYS A 198 13.56 -31.86 -7.08
N ASN A 199 12.38 -32.35 -7.41
CA ASN A 199 11.51 -31.83 -8.44
C ASN A 199 10.48 -30.82 -7.92
N ASN A 200 10.61 -30.34 -6.69
CA ASN A 200 9.77 -29.31 -6.09
C ASN A 200 10.54 -27.99 -6.06
N PRO A 201 10.22 -27.00 -6.90
CA PRO A 201 10.79 -25.67 -6.78
C PRO A 201 10.23 -24.93 -5.57
N ILE A 202 11.08 -24.10 -4.95
CA ILE A 202 10.66 -23.10 -3.96
C ILE A 202 11.15 -21.73 -4.42
N LEU A 203 10.19 -20.83 -4.64
CA LEU A 203 10.42 -19.45 -5.04
C LEU A 203 10.78 -18.64 -3.79
N ILE A 204 11.94 -18.02 -3.79
CA ILE A 204 12.44 -17.23 -2.67
C ILE A 204 12.64 -15.80 -3.14
N GLY A 205 11.96 -14.86 -2.50
CA GLY A 205 12.08 -13.43 -2.83
C GLY A 205 11.29 -12.59 -1.85
N GLU A 206 11.56 -11.30 -1.86
CA GLU A 206 10.87 -10.34 -1.01
C GLU A 206 9.37 -10.24 -1.37
N PRO A 207 8.51 -9.76 -0.46
CA PRO A 207 7.10 -9.51 -0.77
C PRO A 207 6.96 -8.54 -1.93
N GLY A 208 6.02 -8.80 -2.86
CA GLY A 208 5.78 -7.93 -3.99
C GLY A 208 6.74 -8.07 -5.19
N THR A 209 7.70 -9.03 -5.17
CA THR A 209 8.59 -9.30 -6.32
C THR A 209 7.97 -10.13 -7.43
N GLY A 210 6.71 -10.57 -7.30
CA GLY A 210 5.99 -11.31 -8.35
C GLY A 210 6.17 -12.82 -8.32
N LYS A 211 6.39 -13.44 -7.14
CA LYS A 211 6.49 -14.90 -6.99
C LYS A 211 5.26 -15.64 -7.51
N THR A 212 4.05 -15.16 -7.19
CA THR A 212 2.78 -15.74 -7.64
C THR A 212 2.60 -15.60 -9.14
N ALA A 213 3.01 -14.46 -9.72
CA ALA A 213 2.97 -14.22 -11.16
C ALA A 213 3.79 -15.25 -11.95
N ILE A 214 4.94 -15.72 -11.44
CA ILE A 214 5.74 -16.78 -12.09
C ILE A 214 4.93 -18.07 -12.25
N VAL A 215 4.11 -18.40 -11.25
CA VAL A 215 3.27 -19.61 -11.26
C VAL A 215 2.08 -19.42 -12.20
N GLU A 216 1.51 -18.23 -12.26
CA GLU A 216 0.46 -17.88 -13.22
C GLU A 216 0.98 -17.93 -14.66
N GLY A 217 2.19 -17.39 -14.91
CA GLY A 217 2.86 -17.51 -16.20
C GLY A 217 3.17 -18.95 -16.60
N LEU A 218 3.48 -19.82 -15.63
CA LEU A 218 3.61 -21.25 -15.87
C LEU A 218 2.27 -21.86 -16.33
N ALA A 219 1.13 -21.48 -15.70
CA ALA A 219 -0.19 -21.94 -16.12
C ALA A 219 -0.52 -21.49 -17.53
N GLU A 220 -0.21 -20.25 -17.93
CA GLU A 220 -0.38 -19.76 -19.30
C GLU A 220 0.45 -20.56 -20.30
N ARG A 221 1.71 -20.86 -19.98
CA ARG A 221 2.57 -21.68 -20.88
C ARG A 221 2.06 -23.10 -21.02
N ILE A 222 1.49 -23.70 -19.97
CA ILE A 222 0.83 -25.02 -20.06
C ILE A 222 -0.35 -24.96 -21.03
N VAL A 223 -1.17 -23.93 -20.97
CA VAL A 223 -2.34 -23.74 -21.86
C VAL A 223 -1.90 -23.55 -23.32
N ARG A 224 -0.80 -22.79 -23.55
CA ARG A 224 -0.24 -22.55 -24.89
C ARG A 224 0.52 -23.78 -25.44
N GLY A 225 0.80 -24.77 -24.57
CA GLY A 225 1.62 -25.91 -24.93
C GLY A 225 3.14 -25.63 -24.99
N ASP A 226 3.58 -24.46 -24.53
CA ASP A 226 5.00 -24.04 -24.48
C ASP A 226 5.69 -24.56 -23.21
N VAL A 227 5.59 -25.88 -23.02
CA VAL A 227 6.20 -26.60 -21.90
C VAL A 227 6.71 -27.95 -22.35
N PRO A 228 7.64 -28.60 -21.64
CA PRO A 228 8.07 -29.96 -21.90
C PRO A 228 6.90 -30.94 -21.97
N GLU A 229 7.00 -31.98 -22.80
CA GLU A 229 5.93 -32.97 -23.11
C GLU A 229 5.30 -33.55 -21.83
N ASN A 230 6.12 -33.83 -20.83
CA ASN A 230 5.67 -34.36 -19.53
C ASN A 230 4.86 -33.39 -18.66
N LEU A 231 4.75 -32.12 -19.05
CA LEU A 231 4.02 -31.08 -18.32
C LEU A 231 2.77 -30.55 -19.07
N LYS A 232 2.60 -30.87 -20.36
CA LYS A 232 1.50 -30.35 -21.22
C LYS A 232 0.10 -30.62 -20.70
N ASN A 233 -0.12 -31.77 -20.05
CA ASN A 233 -1.44 -32.18 -19.56
C ASN A 233 -1.59 -32.04 -18.05
N LYS A 234 -0.65 -31.38 -17.38
CA LYS A 234 -0.70 -31.21 -15.93
C LYS A 234 -1.69 -30.11 -15.55
N LYS A 235 -2.35 -30.32 -14.43
CA LYS A 235 -3.19 -29.33 -13.78
C LYS A 235 -2.38 -28.62 -12.71
N LEU A 236 -2.48 -27.33 -12.63
CA LEU A 236 -1.80 -26.50 -11.63
C LEU A 236 -2.86 -25.88 -10.72
N TYR A 237 -2.81 -26.24 -9.45
CA TYR A 237 -3.72 -25.72 -8.43
C TYR A 237 -2.98 -24.83 -7.44
N SER A 238 -3.55 -23.69 -7.12
CA SER A 238 -3.08 -22.80 -6.04
C SER A 238 -3.88 -23.07 -4.77
N LEU A 239 -3.22 -23.47 -3.70
CA LEU A 239 -3.84 -23.77 -2.41
C LEU A 239 -4.27 -22.47 -1.73
N ASP A 240 -5.54 -22.39 -1.35
CA ASP A 240 -6.09 -21.27 -0.58
C ASP A 240 -6.01 -21.57 0.93
N MET A 241 -5.01 -20.97 1.57
CA MET A 241 -4.81 -21.12 3.02
C MET A 241 -5.96 -20.49 3.82
N GLY A 242 -6.54 -19.40 3.33
CA GLY A 242 -7.69 -18.76 3.96
C GLY A 242 -8.91 -19.67 3.98
N ALA A 243 -9.22 -20.30 2.86
CA ALA A 243 -10.34 -21.24 2.76
C ALA A 243 -10.13 -22.49 3.64
N LEU A 244 -8.89 -22.98 3.79
CA LEU A 244 -8.59 -24.10 4.67
C LEU A 244 -8.85 -23.81 6.16
N VAL A 245 -8.55 -22.57 6.60
CA VAL A 245 -8.69 -22.12 7.99
C VAL A 245 -10.10 -21.61 8.28
N ALA A 246 -10.77 -21.01 7.31
CA ALA A 246 -12.09 -20.43 7.50
C ALA A 246 -13.11 -21.45 8.00
N GLY A 247 -13.79 -21.10 9.11
CA GLY A 247 -14.83 -21.95 9.73
C GLY A 247 -14.32 -23.21 10.46
N ALA A 248 -13.00 -23.46 10.51
CA ALA A 248 -12.45 -24.54 11.31
C ALA A 248 -12.51 -24.18 12.81
N LYS A 249 -13.37 -24.86 13.56
CA LYS A 249 -13.55 -24.63 15.00
C LYS A 249 -12.45 -25.26 15.84
N TYR A 250 -11.82 -26.31 15.35
CA TYR A 250 -10.78 -27.08 16.04
C TYR A 250 -9.58 -27.34 15.11
N LYS A 251 -8.40 -27.45 15.70
CA LYS A 251 -7.14 -27.78 15.00
C LYS A 251 -7.24 -29.02 14.09
N GLY A 252 -7.96 -30.05 14.51
CA GLY A 252 -8.13 -31.28 13.75
C GLY A 252 -8.85 -31.11 12.42
N GLU A 253 -9.78 -30.17 12.30
CA GLU A 253 -10.53 -29.92 11.06
C GLU A 253 -9.62 -29.35 9.96
N PHE A 254 -8.73 -28.43 10.29
CA PHE A 254 -7.74 -27.91 9.33
C PHE A 254 -6.79 -29.03 8.85
N GLU A 255 -6.27 -29.84 9.78
CA GLU A 255 -5.38 -30.96 9.44
C GLU A 255 -6.10 -31.98 8.53
N GLU A 256 -7.35 -32.27 8.80
CA GLU A 256 -8.17 -33.17 7.99
C GLU A 256 -8.44 -32.63 6.58
N ARG A 257 -8.77 -31.33 6.45
CA ARG A 257 -8.94 -30.65 5.16
C ARG A 257 -7.65 -30.65 4.34
N LEU A 258 -6.51 -30.28 4.94
CA LEU A 258 -5.21 -30.30 4.27
C LEU A 258 -4.82 -31.71 3.85
N LYS A 259 -5.03 -32.70 4.72
CA LYS A 259 -4.77 -34.12 4.41
C LYS A 259 -5.62 -34.61 3.25
N SER A 260 -6.86 -34.16 3.16
CA SER A 260 -7.77 -34.50 2.04
C SER A 260 -7.28 -33.92 0.72
N VAL A 261 -6.85 -32.66 0.70
CA VAL A 261 -6.24 -32.03 -0.49
C VAL A 261 -5.00 -32.83 -0.93
N ILE A 262 -4.11 -33.15 0.00
CA ILE A 262 -2.89 -33.90 -0.33
C ILE A 262 -3.19 -35.31 -0.83
N ASN A 263 -4.17 -35.99 -0.24
CA ASN A 263 -4.59 -37.30 -0.70
C ASN A 263 -5.16 -37.23 -2.14
N GLU A 264 -5.96 -36.25 -2.46
CA GLU A 264 -6.51 -36.04 -3.82
C GLU A 264 -5.38 -35.74 -4.83
N VAL A 265 -4.40 -34.91 -4.47
CA VAL A 265 -3.23 -34.64 -5.32
C VAL A 265 -2.36 -35.89 -5.52
N THR A 266 -2.15 -36.69 -4.48
CA THR A 266 -1.34 -37.90 -4.57
C THR A 266 -2.03 -39.01 -5.37
N GLN A 267 -3.35 -39.14 -5.26
CA GLN A 267 -4.15 -40.07 -6.05
C GLN A 267 -4.15 -39.77 -7.56
N ALA A 268 -3.94 -38.52 -7.92
CA ALA A 268 -3.78 -38.09 -9.31
C ALA A 268 -2.45 -38.55 -9.94
N ASN A 269 -1.62 -39.33 -9.27
CA ASN A 269 -0.37 -39.92 -9.78
C ASN A 269 0.58 -38.93 -10.48
N GLY A 270 0.67 -37.70 -9.93
CA GLY A 270 1.54 -36.67 -10.45
C GLY A 270 0.98 -35.85 -11.61
N ASP A 271 -0.33 -35.97 -11.93
CA ASP A 271 -0.99 -35.12 -12.92
C ASP A 271 -1.35 -33.72 -12.37
N ILE A 272 -1.28 -33.56 -11.07
CA ILE A 272 -1.55 -32.31 -10.37
C ILE A 272 -0.25 -31.76 -9.78
N ILE A 273 -0.02 -30.47 -9.98
CA ILE A 273 1.02 -29.68 -9.33
C ILE A 273 0.32 -28.72 -8.37
N LEU A 274 0.74 -28.72 -7.11
CA LEU A 274 0.16 -27.88 -6.06
C LEU A 274 1.06 -26.68 -5.79
N PHE A 275 0.57 -25.49 -6.05
CA PHE A 275 1.25 -24.25 -5.61
C PHE A 275 0.80 -23.90 -4.21
N ILE A 276 1.76 -23.60 -3.35
CA ILE A 276 1.55 -23.21 -1.95
C ILE A 276 2.27 -21.90 -1.73
N ASP A 277 1.51 -20.82 -1.70
CA ASP A 277 2.04 -19.52 -1.33
C ASP A 277 2.26 -19.46 0.18
N GLU A 278 3.24 -18.66 0.62
CA GLU A 278 3.65 -18.58 2.02
C GLU A 278 3.82 -19.96 2.69
N ILE A 279 4.45 -20.90 1.98
CA ILE A 279 4.60 -22.30 2.41
C ILE A 279 5.20 -22.44 3.82
N HIS A 280 5.92 -21.43 4.29
CA HIS A 280 6.48 -21.38 5.65
C HIS A 280 5.38 -21.41 6.73
N THR A 281 4.17 -20.95 6.43
CA THR A 281 3.03 -21.01 7.36
C THR A 281 2.64 -22.44 7.72
N LEU A 282 2.80 -23.36 6.77
CA LEU A 282 2.57 -24.81 7.00
C LEU A 282 3.73 -25.50 7.71
N VAL A 283 4.96 -24.95 7.60
CA VAL A 283 6.18 -25.56 8.15
C VAL A 283 6.53 -25.00 9.52
N GLY A 284 6.25 -23.72 9.77
CA GLY A 284 6.69 -23.01 10.97
C GLY A 284 5.72 -23.02 12.15
N ALA A 285 4.51 -23.44 11.94
CA ALA A 285 3.43 -23.37 12.93
C ALA A 285 3.60 -24.28 14.17
N GLY A 286 4.66 -25.06 14.28
CA GLY A 286 4.84 -26.13 15.30
C GLY A 286 5.51 -25.73 16.60
N LYS A 287 5.83 -24.46 16.92
CA LYS A 287 6.60 -24.08 18.12
C LYS A 287 5.85 -23.32 19.21
N GLY A 288 4.55 -23.07 19.09
CA GLY A 288 3.71 -22.48 20.14
C GLY A 288 2.70 -23.49 20.66
N GLU A 289 2.30 -23.40 21.94
CA GLU A 289 1.16 -24.18 22.47
C GLU A 289 -0.08 -23.90 21.65
N GLY A 290 -0.47 -24.81 20.77
CA GLY A 290 -1.60 -24.71 19.85
C GLY A 290 -1.27 -24.52 18.37
N ALA A 291 -0.01 -24.46 17.97
CA ALA A 291 0.39 -24.23 16.58
C ALA A 291 0.25 -25.49 15.70
N MET A 292 -0.15 -25.30 14.45
CA MET A 292 -0.46 -26.35 13.48
C MET A 292 0.82 -27.03 12.97
N ASP A 293 0.94 -28.33 13.09
CA ASP A 293 2.07 -29.10 12.53
C ASP A 293 1.71 -29.73 11.17
N ALA A 294 1.33 -28.86 10.22
CA ALA A 294 1.03 -29.26 8.86
C ALA A 294 2.24 -29.84 8.11
N ALA A 295 3.46 -29.53 8.58
CA ALA A 295 4.68 -30.10 8.02
C ALA A 295 4.71 -31.63 8.09
N ASN A 296 4.18 -32.21 9.15
CA ASN A 296 4.15 -33.68 9.32
C ASN A 296 3.19 -34.37 8.34
N ILE A 297 2.22 -33.63 7.80
CA ILE A 297 1.32 -34.12 6.76
C ILE A 297 1.99 -34.07 5.38
N LEU A 298 2.74 -33.00 5.09
CA LEU A 298 3.44 -32.81 3.81
C LEU A 298 4.67 -33.70 3.65
N LYS A 299 5.47 -33.85 4.71
CA LYS A 299 6.76 -34.55 4.68
C LYS A 299 6.70 -35.99 4.11
N PRO A 300 5.74 -36.84 4.47
CA PRO A 300 5.64 -38.18 3.92
C PRO A 300 5.39 -38.20 2.42
N ALA A 301 4.45 -37.36 1.92
CA ALA A 301 4.09 -37.30 0.51
C ALA A 301 5.25 -36.73 -0.34
N LEU A 302 5.95 -35.69 0.16
CA LEU A 302 7.16 -35.15 -0.44
C LEU A 302 8.31 -36.16 -0.42
N ALA A 303 8.45 -36.93 0.67
CA ALA A 303 9.51 -37.93 0.80
C ALA A 303 9.38 -39.09 -0.18
N ARG A 304 8.16 -39.54 -0.46
CA ARG A 304 7.88 -40.59 -1.43
C ARG A 304 7.86 -40.08 -2.87
N GLY A 305 7.89 -38.74 -3.09
CA GLY A 305 7.78 -38.12 -4.43
C GLY A 305 6.37 -38.19 -5.04
N GLU A 306 5.38 -38.44 -4.20
CA GLU A 306 3.96 -38.54 -4.59
C GLU A 306 3.33 -37.15 -4.75
N LEU A 307 3.85 -36.16 -4.00
CA LEU A 307 3.41 -34.77 -4.09
C LEU A 307 4.37 -33.96 -4.97
N ARG A 308 3.86 -33.34 -6.02
CA ARG A 308 4.56 -32.31 -6.79
C ARG A 308 4.05 -30.96 -6.34
N SER A 309 4.95 -30.13 -5.83
CA SER A 309 4.57 -28.82 -5.31
C SER A 309 5.55 -27.73 -5.74
N ILE A 310 5.01 -26.52 -5.87
CA ILE A 310 5.78 -25.27 -5.98
C ILE A 310 5.51 -24.51 -4.69
N GLY A 311 6.56 -24.16 -3.95
CA GLY A 311 6.45 -23.32 -2.75
C GLY A 311 6.85 -21.88 -3.07
N ALA A 312 6.30 -20.91 -2.34
CA ALA A 312 6.78 -19.54 -2.33
C ALA A 312 6.97 -19.06 -0.89
N THR A 313 8.04 -18.29 -0.64
CA THR A 313 8.38 -17.76 0.68
C THR A 313 9.37 -16.59 0.58
N THR A 314 9.65 -15.90 1.66
CA THR A 314 10.73 -14.91 1.75
C THR A 314 12.07 -15.58 2.12
N LEU A 315 13.18 -14.86 1.93
CA LEU A 315 14.51 -15.37 2.29
C LEU A 315 14.63 -15.61 3.79
N GLU A 316 14.15 -14.68 4.60
CA GLU A 316 14.17 -14.78 6.06
C GLU A 316 13.42 -16.02 6.56
N GLU A 317 12.23 -16.25 6.04
CA GLU A 317 11.37 -17.38 6.40
C GLU A 317 11.94 -18.71 5.89
N TYR A 318 12.55 -18.73 4.70
CA TYR A 318 13.24 -19.88 4.19
C TYR A 318 14.38 -20.31 5.12
N GLN A 319 15.25 -19.37 5.55
CA GLN A 319 16.33 -19.61 6.48
C GLN A 319 15.83 -20.09 7.85
N LYS A 320 14.75 -19.49 8.32
CA LYS A 320 14.18 -19.79 9.64
C LYS A 320 13.51 -21.16 9.73
N TYR A 321 12.82 -21.58 8.67
CA TYR A 321 11.96 -22.76 8.69
C TYR A 321 12.44 -23.91 7.80
N PHE A 322 13.02 -23.65 6.62
CA PHE A 322 13.41 -24.69 5.66
C PHE A 322 14.87 -25.14 5.81
N GLU A 323 15.82 -24.26 5.95
CA GLU A 323 17.23 -24.60 6.12
C GLU A 323 17.48 -25.40 7.40
N LYS A 324 16.67 -25.18 8.43
CA LYS A 324 16.76 -25.93 9.70
C LYS A 324 16.17 -27.32 9.63
N ASP A 325 15.29 -27.58 8.65
CA ASP A 325 14.70 -28.89 8.42
C ASP A 325 15.34 -29.60 7.22
N LYS A 326 16.36 -30.40 7.49
CA LYS A 326 17.13 -31.12 6.47
C LYS A 326 16.28 -32.07 5.60
N ALA A 327 15.10 -32.47 6.05
CA ALA A 327 14.20 -33.32 5.29
C ALA A 327 13.49 -32.53 4.18
N LEU A 328 13.08 -31.30 4.46
CA LEU A 328 12.48 -30.38 3.48
C LEU A 328 13.55 -29.81 2.54
N GLU A 329 14.68 -29.34 3.07
CA GLU A 329 15.80 -28.81 2.28
C GLU A 329 16.23 -29.74 1.15
N ARG A 330 16.28 -31.05 1.42
CA ARG A 330 16.64 -32.06 0.42
C ARG A 330 15.56 -32.31 -0.64
N ARG A 331 14.35 -31.81 -0.47
CA ARG A 331 13.21 -32.06 -1.37
C ARG A 331 12.88 -30.88 -2.25
N PHE A 332 13.18 -29.68 -1.78
CA PHE A 332 12.98 -28.46 -2.52
C PHE A 332 14.25 -27.97 -3.22
N GLN A 333 14.10 -27.35 -4.36
CA GLN A 333 15.17 -26.67 -5.09
C GLN A 333 14.85 -25.19 -5.16
N THR A 334 15.74 -24.36 -4.69
CA THR A 334 15.57 -22.90 -4.63
C THR A 334 15.59 -22.25 -5.99
N VAL A 335 14.71 -21.30 -6.20
CA VAL A 335 14.66 -20.35 -7.32
C VAL A 335 14.57 -18.95 -6.71
N MET A 336 15.63 -18.16 -6.88
CA MET A 336 15.63 -16.77 -6.41
C MET A 336 14.75 -15.93 -7.33
N VAL A 337 13.97 -15.04 -6.72
CA VAL A 337 13.07 -14.10 -7.40
C VAL A 337 13.45 -12.70 -6.92
N ASP A 338 14.37 -12.09 -7.63
CA ASP A 338 14.86 -10.77 -7.30
C ASP A 338 13.89 -9.67 -7.72
N GLU A 339 14.05 -8.48 -7.15
CA GLU A 339 13.32 -7.28 -7.58
C GLU A 339 13.68 -7.00 -9.05
N PRO A 340 12.70 -6.79 -9.95
CA PRO A 340 12.96 -6.48 -11.35
C PRO A 340 13.68 -5.13 -11.48
N THR A 341 14.43 -4.96 -12.57
CA THR A 341 14.99 -3.64 -12.89
C THR A 341 13.89 -2.62 -13.16
N PRO A 342 14.15 -1.32 -13.04
CA PRO A 342 13.15 -0.31 -13.41
C PRO A 342 12.65 -0.45 -14.85
N GLU A 343 13.48 -0.82 -15.80
CA GLU A 343 13.13 -1.05 -17.19
C GLU A 343 12.16 -2.25 -17.35
N ASP A 344 12.45 -3.34 -16.65
CA ASP A 344 11.56 -4.51 -16.63
C ASP A 344 10.24 -4.19 -15.95
N ALA A 345 10.26 -3.43 -14.85
CA ALA A 345 9.06 -3.00 -14.16
C ALA A 345 8.17 -2.10 -15.04
N ILE A 346 8.74 -1.18 -15.83
CA ILE A 346 7.99 -0.39 -16.82
C ILE A 346 7.33 -1.31 -17.85
N SER A 347 8.05 -2.32 -18.34
CA SER A 347 7.51 -3.29 -19.28
C SER A 347 6.36 -4.10 -18.69
N ILE A 348 6.44 -4.48 -17.41
CA ILE A 348 5.37 -5.15 -16.67
C ILE A 348 4.14 -4.25 -16.57
N LEU A 349 4.30 -2.99 -16.16
CA LEU A 349 3.19 -2.05 -16.05
C LEU A 349 2.52 -1.79 -17.40
N ARG A 350 3.29 -1.70 -18.49
CA ARG A 350 2.75 -1.57 -19.86
C ARG A 350 1.88 -2.76 -20.24
N GLY A 351 2.28 -3.96 -19.84
CA GLY A 351 1.49 -5.16 -20.10
C GLY A 351 0.20 -5.25 -19.27
N LEU A 352 0.19 -4.67 -18.08
CA LEU A 352 -0.98 -4.63 -17.20
C LEU A 352 -1.91 -3.45 -17.50
N LYS A 353 -1.41 -2.41 -18.17
CA LYS A 353 -2.08 -1.14 -18.43
C LYS A 353 -3.52 -1.32 -18.91
N GLU A 354 -3.75 -2.10 -19.98
CA GLU A 354 -5.08 -2.25 -20.59
C GLU A 354 -6.10 -2.82 -19.60
N ARG A 355 -5.71 -3.73 -18.71
CA ARG A 355 -6.59 -4.29 -17.69
C ARG A 355 -6.99 -3.28 -16.62
N TYR A 356 -6.03 -2.47 -16.16
CA TYR A 356 -6.32 -1.42 -15.18
C TYR A 356 -7.15 -0.28 -15.79
N GLU A 357 -6.87 0.11 -17.03
CA GLU A 357 -7.69 1.05 -17.79
C GLU A 357 -9.15 0.57 -17.90
N ASN A 358 -9.35 -0.70 -18.18
CA ASN A 358 -10.69 -1.29 -18.30
C ASN A 358 -11.40 -1.42 -16.95
N HIS A 359 -10.65 -1.79 -15.89
CA HIS A 359 -11.21 -1.91 -14.54
C HIS A 359 -11.68 -0.55 -14.00
N HIS A 360 -10.82 0.46 -14.08
CA HIS A 360 -11.11 1.81 -13.55
C HIS A 360 -11.86 2.68 -14.57
N LYS A 361 -11.93 2.24 -15.83
CA LYS A 361 -12.55 2.99 -16.92
C LYS A 361 -11.90 4.37 -17.13
N VAL A 362 -10.60 4.45 -16.97
CA VAL A 362 -9.77 5.65 -17.19
C VAL A 362 -8.63 5.28 -18.12
N ARG A 363 -8.02 6.28 -18.75
CA ARG A 363 -6.83 6.10 -19.54
C ARG A 363 -5.58 6.35 -18.69
N ILE A 364 -4.49 5.64 -18.95
CA ILE A 364 -3.23 5.81 -18.24
C ILE A 364 -2.16 6.21 -19.26
N GLN A 365 -1.52 7.36 -19.07
CA GLN A 365 -0.42 7.79 -19.94
C GLN A 365 0.80 6.90 -19.75
N ASP A 366 1.60 6.71 -20.81
CA ASP A 366 2.85 5.93 -20.69
C ASP A 366 3.84 6.62 -19.75
N ASP A 367 3.90 7.95 -19.78
CA ASP A 367 4.72 8.73 -18.86
C ASP A 367 4.29 8.56 -17.38
N ALA A 368 3.00 8.30 -17.13
CA ALA A 368 2.52 7.97 -15.79
C ALA A 368 3.04 6.61 -15.30
N LEU A 369 3.14 5.61 -16.18
CA LEU A 369 3.74 4.30 -15.85
C LEU A 369 5.23 4.44 -15.53
N ILE A 370 5.95 5.22 -16.35
CA ILE A 370 7.37 5.52 -16.12
C ILE A 370 7.52 6.24 -14.78
N ALA A 371 6.67 7.25 -14.51
CA ALA A 371 6.68 7.97 -13.24
C ALA A 371 6.37 7.04 -12.06
N ALA A 372 5.40 6.12 -12.18
CA ALA A 372 5.07 5.17 -11.12
C ALA A 372 6.27 4.30 -10.72
N VAL A 373 7.02 3.80 -11.71
CA VAL A 373 8.24 3.01 -11.44
C VAL A 373 9.35 3.87 -10.87
N GLN A 374 9.66 5.02 -11.48
CA GLN A 374 10.77 5.87 -11.06
C GLN A 374 10.54 6.48 -9.69
N LEU A 375 9.34 7.00 -9.43
CA LEU A 375 8.99 7.62 -8.16
C LEU A 375 8.90 6.58 -7.05
N SER A 376 8.29 5.41 -7.30
CA SER A 376 8.24 4.34 -6.29
C SER A 376 9.64 3.79 -5.98
N HIS A 377 10.48 3.58 -6.98
CA HIS A 377 11.85 3.10 -6.78
C HIS A 377 12.67 4.09 -5.94
N ARG A 378 12.47 5.39 -6.17
CA ARG A 378 13.20 6.45 -5.47
C ARG A 378 12.66 6.77 -4.09
N TYR A 379 11.34 6.83 -3.92
CA TYR A 379 10.69 7.39 -2.73
C TYR A 379 10.06 6.36 -1.80
N ILE A 380 9.76 5.15 -2.29
CA ILE A 380 9.18 4.05 -1.50
C ILE A 380 10.23 2.96 -1.32
N THR A 381 10.93 2.97 -0.18
CA THR A 381 12.09 2.10 0.07
C THR A 381 11.77 0.86 0.89
N ASP A 382 10.59 0.78 1.48
CA ASP A 382 10.11 -0.33 2.32
C ASP A 382 9.29 -1.37 1.56
N ARG A 383 9.07 -1.17 0.26
CA ARG A 383 8.36 -2.07 -0.65
C ARG A 383 9.18 -2.30 -1.93
N PHE A 384 8.87 -3.36 -2.66
CA PHE A 384 9.64 -3.81 -3.82
C PHE A 384 8.86 -3.66 -5.13
N LEU A 385 9.58 -3.47 -6.24
CA LEU A 385 9.03 -3.53 -7.59
C LEU A 385 8.67 -4.99 -7.94
N PRO A 386 7.66 -5.23 -8.79
CA PRO A 386 6.82 -4.23 -9.46
C PRO A 386 5.62 -3.77 -8.61
N ASP A 387 5.32 -4.44 -7.50
CA ASP A 387 4.11 -4.29 -6.70
C ASP A 387 3.83 -2.84 -6.26
N LYS A 388 4.84 -2.14 -5.69
CA LYS A 388 4.70 -0.74 -5.29
C LYS A 388 4.34 0.20 -6.46
N ALA A 389 4.82 -0.08 -7.67
CA ALA A 389 4.51 0.74 -8.85
C ALA A 389 3.12 0.41 -9.42
N ILE A 390 2.71 -0.85 -9.35
CA ILE A 390 1.37 -1.30 -9.71
C ILE A 390 0.34 -0.66 -8.78
N ASP A 391 0.59 -0.68 -7.47
CA ASP A 391 -0.31 -0.07 -6.48
C ASP A 391 -0.46 1.44 -6.69
N LEU A 392 0.63 2.16 -7.05
CA LEU A 392 0.55 3.59 -7.38
C LEU A 392 -0.32 3.85 -8.61
N MET A 393 -0.16 3.03 -9.64
CA MET A 393 -0.97 3.11 -10.85
C MET A 393 -2.45 2.82 -10.54
N ASP A 394 -2.71 1.80 -9.74
CA ASP A 394 -4.06 1.39 -9.33
C ASP A 394 -4.74 2.48 -8.49
N GLU A 395 -4.06 3.01 -7.48
CA GLU A 395 -4.62 4.08 -6.63
C GLU A 395 -4.84 5.38 -7.40
N ALA A 396 -3.92 5.77 -8.29
CA ALA A 396 -4.09 6.95 -9.13
C ALA A 396 -5.29 6.80 -10.08
N ALA A 397 -5.44 5.62 -10.68
CA ALA A 397 -6.58 5.31 -11.54
C ALA A 397 -7.91 5.27 -10.75
N ALA A 398 -7.90 4.70 -9.55
CA ALA A 398 -9.06 4.70 -8.65
C ALA A 398 -9.45 6.11 -8.20
N LYS A 399 -8.46 6.96 -7.87
CA LYS A 399 -8.68 8.38 -7.53
C LYS A 399 -9.34 9.12 -8.69
N LEU A 400 -8.78 8.99 -9.89
CA LEU A 400 -9.30 9.65 -11.08
C LEU A 400 -10.73 9.19 -11.41
N ARG A 401 -11.02 7.89 -11.27
CA ARG A 401 -12.37 7.36 -11.41
C ARG A 401 -13.33 7.99 -10.41
N MET A 402 -12.93 8.11 -9.14
CA MET A 402 -13.75 8.73 -8.10
C MET A 402 -14.01 10.21 -8.39
N GLU A 403 -12.98 10.95 -8.82
CA GLU A 403 -13.10 12.36 -9.20
C GLU A 403 -14.04 12.56 -10.41
N ARG A 404 -13.99 11.65 -11.37
CA ARG A 404 -14.88 11.67 -12.53
C ARG A 404 -16.34 11.35 -12.17
N ASP A 405 -16.55 10.40 -11.26
CA ASP A 405 -17.89 9.97 -10.86
C ASP A 405 -18.53 10.94 -9.87
N SER A 406 -17.73 11.77 -9.17
CA SER A 406 -18.14 12.85 -8.27
C SER A 406 -18.27 14.20 -9.01
N GLN A 407 -18.90 15.15 -8.34
CA GLN A 407 -18.97 16.53 -8.84
C GLN A 407 -17.58 17.17 -8.78
N PRO A 408 -17.16 17.95 -9.80
CA PRO A 408 -15.94 18.73 -9.76
C PRO A 408 -15.91 19.67 -8.56
N GLU A 409 -14.71 19.93 -8.02
CA GLU A 409 -14.51 20.73 -6.82
C GLU A 409 -15.13 22.14 -6.95
N GLU A 410 -14.95 22.79 -8.11
CA GLU A 410 -15.53 24.10 -8.39
C GLU A 410 -17.06 24.08 -8.34
N LEU A 411 -17.70 23.03 -8.86
CA LEU A 411 -19.14 22.89 -8.83
C LEU A 411 -19.65 22.58 -7.40
N ASP A 412 -18.91 21.79 -6.65
CA ASP A 412 -19.25 21.47 -5.25
C ASP A 412 -19.11 22.70 -4.35
N GLU A 413 -18.07 23.52 -4.52
CA GLU A 413 -17.91 24.79 -3.81
C GLU A 413 -19.08 25.75 -4.06
N ILE A 414 -19.45 25.95 -5.34
CA ILE A 414 -20.55 26.82 -5.69
C ILE A 414 -21.87 26.27 -5.11
N THR A 415 -22.08 24.96 -5.19
CA THR A 415 -23.28 24.32 -4.63
C THR A 415 -23.37 24.49 -3.12
N ARG A 416 -22.25 24.35 -2.39
CA ARG A 416 -22.19 24.59 -0.93
C ARG A 416 -22.44 26.06 -0.60
N ARG A 417 -21.83 26.97 -1.36
CA ARG A 417 -22.02 28.41 -1.16
C ARG A 417 -23.46 28.83 -1.39
N LEU A 418 -24.08 28.32 -2.45
CA LEU A 418 -25.51 28.53 -2.72
C LEU A 418 -26.37 28.06 -1.55
N ARG A 419 -26.16 26.86 -1.05
CA ARG A 419 -26.90 26.33 0.10
C ARG A 419 -26.73 27.19 1.34
N GLN A 420 -25.49 27.67 1.60
CA GLN A 420 -25.22 28.58 2.71
C GLN A 420 -25.99 29.89 2.58
N LEU A 421 -25.96 30.52 1.40
CA LEU A 421 -26.68 31.77 1.12
C LEU A 421 -28.20 31.60 1.16
N GLU A 422 -28.72 30.48 0.73
CA GLU A 422 -30.15 30.16 0.86
C GLU A 422 -30.58 30.03 2.31
N ILE A 423 -29.77 29.40 3.17
CA ILE A 423 -30.03 29.32 4.60
C ILE A 423 -29.98 30.71 5.23
N GLU A 424 -28.99 31.54 4.87
CA GLU A 424 -28.88 32.92 5.35
C GLU A 424 -30.07 33.77 4.89
N ARG A 425 -30.51 33.63 3.64
CA ARG A 425 -31.67 34.30 3.10
C ARG A 425 -32.94 33.96 3.90
N GLU A 426 -33.18 32.69 4.23
CA GLU A 426 -34.35 32.28 5.02
C GLU A 426 -34.29 32.79 6.47
N ALA A 427 -33.07 32.94 7.03
CA ALA A 427 -32.90 33.54 8.36
C ALA A 427 -33.21 35.04 8.34
N ILE A 428 -32.67 35.82 7.37
CA ILE A 428 -32.83 37.26 7.26
C ILE A 428 -34.27 37.62 6.85
N LYS A 429 -34.95 36.76 6.10
CA LYS A 429 -36.39 36.95 5.77
C LYS A 429 -37.27 37.04 7.00
N ARG A 430 -36.86 36.45 8.13
CA ARG A 430 -37.55 36.56 9.42
C ARG A 430 -37.27 37.86 10.17
N GLU A 431 -36.13 38.51 9.84
CA GLU A 431 -35.70 39.77 10.44
C GLU A 431 -36.16 41.02 9.68
N ASN A 432 -36.81 40.89 8.49
CA ASN A 432 -37.34 41.96 7.64
C ASN A 432 -36.29 42.99 7.15
N ASP A 433 -35.01 42.60 7.01
CA ASP A 433 -33.99 43.48 6.41
C ASP A 433 -34.04 43.36 4.88
N THR A 434 -34.78 44.30 4.26
CA THR A 434 -35.05 44.33 2.82
C THR A 434 -33.80 44.61 1.99
N ALA A 435 -32.85 45.41 2.47
CA ALA A 435 -31.62 45.74 1.73
C ALA A 435 -30.68 44.55 1.63
N LYS A 436 -30.51 43.81 2.73
CA LYS A 436 -29.70 42.62 2.78
C LYS A 436 -30.31 41.46 1.99
N LEU A 437 -31.66 41.35 2.00
CA LEU A 437 -32.40 40.39 1.18
C LEU A 437 -32.21 40.61 -0.32
N GLU A 438 -32.22 41.86 -0.82
CA GLU A 438 -31.98 42.18 -2.22
C GLU A 438 -30.54 41.77 -2.64
N GLN A 439 -29.54 42.08 -1.80
CA GLN A 439 -28.14 41.72 -2.07
C GLN A 439 -27.96 40.20 -2.13
N LEU A 440 -28.51 39.46 -1.17
CA LEU A 440 -28.45 37.99 -1.13
C LEU A 440 -29.14 37.34 -2.34
N ASN A 441 -30.32 37.86 -2.72
CA ASN A 441 -31.04 37.36 -3.87
C ASN A 441 -30.25 37.58 -5.18
N LYS A 442 -29.52 38.67 -5.30
CA LYS A 442 -28.65 38.95 -6.47
C LYS A 442 -27.48 37.97 -6.50
N GLU A 443 -26.78 37.78 -5.37
CA GLU A 443 -25.66 36.82 -5.23
C GLU A 443 -26.11 35.38 -5.51
N ILE A 444 -27.27 34.97 -5.00
CA ILE A 444 -27.87 33.66 -5.27
C ILE A 444 -28.20 33.48 -6.75
N ALA A 445 -28.74 34.51 -7.40
CA ALA A 445 -29.10 34.45 -8.82
C ALA A 445 -27.85 34.27 -9.69
N GLU A 446 -26.81 35.08 -9.47
CA GLU A 446 -25.53 35.00 -10.18
C GLU A 446 -24.83 33.64 -10.00
N LEU A 447 -24.76 33.15 -8.76
CA LEU A 447 -24.17 31.84 -8.46
C LEU A 447 -25.02 30.68 -9.00
N SER A 448 -26.35 30.79 -8.98
CA SER A 448 -27.24 29.76 -9.52
C SER A 448 -27.15 29.64 -11.04
N GLU A 449 -26.95 30.76 -11.75
CA GLU A 449 -26.70 30.74 -13.18
C GLU A 449 -25.35 30.06 -13.49
N LYS A 450 -24.28 30.44 -12.76
CA LYS A 450 -22.97 29.85 -12.91
C LYS A 450 -22.99 28.34 -12.58
N GLU A 451 -23.71 27.91 -11.52
CA GLU A 451 -23.88 26.51 -11.16
C GLU A 451 -24.55 25.72 -12.30
N LYS A 452 -25.61 26.26 -12.89
CA LYS A 452 -26.31 25.60 -14.02
C LYS A 452 -25.42 25.42 -15.22
N ASP A 453 -24.64 26.43 -15.58
CA ASP A 453 -23.75 26.40 -16.76
C ASP A 453 -22.64 25.37 -16.54
N LEU A 454 -21.98 25.36 -15.35
CA LEU A 454 -20.96 24.40 -15.01
C LEU A 454 -21.51 22.97 -14.94
N ARG A 455 -22.70 22.80 -14.37
CA ARG A 455 -23.39 21.50 -14.32
C ARG A 455 -23.71 20.96 -15.70
N ALA A 456 -24.25 21.79 -16.60
CA ALA A 456 -24.55 21.39 -17.97
C ALA A 456 -23.29 21.01 -18.76
N LYS A 457 -22.19 21.74 -18.55
CA LYS A 457 -20.88 21.41 -19.14
C LYS A 457 -20.38 20.07 -18.63
N TRP A 458 -20.38 19.87 -17.30
CA TRP A 458 -19.94 18.62 -16.67
C TRP A 458 -20.78 17.40 -17.09
N GLU A 459 -22.12 17.52 -17.08
CA GLU A 459 -23.02 16.45 -17.52
C GLU A 459 -22.80 16.08 -18.98
N GLY A 460 -22.57 17.10 -19.84
CA GLY A 460 -22.27 16.89 -21.25
C GLY A 460 -20.93 16.20 -21.51
N GLU A 461 -19.89 16.53 -20.76
CA GLU A 461 -18.59 15.82 -20.81
C GLU A 461 -18.72 14.39 -20.30
N LYS A 462 -19.41 14.19 -19.16
CA LYS A 462 -19.65 12.88 -18.55
C LYS A 462 -20.43 11.92 -19.46
N GLU A 463 -21.41 12.42 -20.20
CA GLU A 463 -22.19 11.61 -21.15
C GLU A 463 -21.32 11.07 -22.28
N VAL A 464 -20.48 11.93 -22.90
CA VAL A 464 -19.55 11.51 -23.96
C VAL A 464 -18.55 10.49 -23.44
N LEU A 465 -17.96 10.72 -22.26
CA LEU A 465 -17.05 9.80 -21.60
C LEU A 465 -17.71 8.44 -21.33
N SER A 466 -18.95 8.43 -20.88
CA SER A 466 -19.68 7.19 -20.62
C SER A 466 -19.90 6.38 -21.91
N ARG A 467 -20.15 7.03 -23.04
CA ARG A 467 -20.27 6.37 -24.36
C ARG A 467 -18.93 5.76 -24.79
N ILE A 468 -17.84 6.52 -24.72
CA ILE A 468 -16.49 6.04 -25.06
C ILE A 468 -16.16 4.76 -24.25
N GLN A 469 -16.57 4.72 -22.99
CA GLN A 469 -16.31 3.56 -22.11
C GLN A 469 -17.15 2.33 -22.48
N GLN A 470 -18.40 2.53 -22.82
CA GLN A 470 -19.27 1.44 -23.30
C GLN A 470 -18.69 0.81 -24.57
N ASP A 471 -18.22 1.64 -25.49
CA ASP A 471 -17.62 1.19 -26.74
C ASP A 471 -16.29 0.46 -26.50
N LYS A 472 -15.45 0.91 -25.58
CA LYS A 472 -14.22 0.20 -25.16
C LYS A 472 -14.52 -1.15 -24.50
N GLN A 473 -15.51 -1.23 -23.63
CA GLN A 473 -15.95 -2.50 -23.04
C GLN A 473 -16.43 -3.50 -24.10
N GLN A 474 -17.18 -3.02 -25.08
CA GLN A 474 -17.62 -3.85 -26.19
C GLN A 474 -16.46 -4.31 -27.08
N GLN A 475 -15.47 -3.44 -27.28
CA GLN A 475 -14.23 -3.77 -28.00
C GLN A 475 -13.46 -4.91 -27.30
N GLU A 476 -13.34 -4.88 -25.99
CA GLU A 476 -12.65 -5.92 -25.20
C GLU A 476 -13.40 -7.26 -25.30
N GLN A 477 -14.72 -7.24 -25.15
CA GLN A 477 -15.52 -8.45 -25.32
C GLN A 477 -15.36 -9.06 -26.72
N LEU A 478 -15.32 -8.22 -27.76
CA LEU A 478 -15.09 -8.69 -29.11
C LEU A 478 -13.67 -9.22 -29.36
N LYS A 479 -12.64 -8.61 -28.73
CA LYS A 479 -11.26 -9.14 -28.77
C LYS A 479 -11.21 -10.54 -28.16
N PHE A 480 -11.82 -10.71 -26.99
CA PHE A 480 -11.88 -12.01 -26.30
C PHE A 480 -12.66 -13.06 -27.13
N GLU A 481 -13.77 -12.64 -27.77
CA GLU A 481 -14.56 -13.51 -28.67
C GLU A 481 -13.74 -13.90 -29.90
N ALA A 482 -12.95 -12.98 -30.47
CA ALA A 482 -12.06 -13.27 -31.59
C ALA A 482 -10.96 -14.27 -31.23
N GLU A 483 -10.32 -14.11 -30.07
CA GLU A 483 -9.31 -15.05 -29.56
C GLU A 483 -9.89 -16.44 -29.30
N ARG A 484 -11.11 -16.50 -28.80
CA ARG A 484 -11.82 -17.77 -28.60
C ARG A 484 -12.13 -18.45 -29.93
N ALA A 485 -12.66 -17.72 -30.91
CA ALA A 485 -12.95 -18.20 -32.23
C ALA A 485 -11.68 -18.70 -32.98
N GLU A 486 -10.55 -18.00 -32.78
CA GLU A 486 -9.25 -18.40 -33.32
C GLU A 486 -8.77 -19.73 -32.74
N ARG A 487 -8.95 -19.96 -31.43
CA ARG A 487 -8.64 -21.26 -30.78
C ARG A 487 -9.56 -22.39 -31.26
N GLU A 488 -10.80 -22.05 -31.59
CA GLU A 488 -11.80 -23.01 -32.13
C GLU A 488 -11.63 -23.25 -33.65
N GLY A 489 -10.75 -22.49 -34.33
CA GLY A 489 -10.45 -22.59 -35.74
C GLY A 489 -11.47 -21.90 -36.66
N ASP A 490 -12.38 -21.11 -36.13
CA ASP A 490 -13.36 -20.34 -36.90
C ASP A 490 -12.79 -19.01 -37.41
N TYR A 491 -11.95 -19.09 -38.42
CA TYR A 491 -11.28 -17.94 -39.03
C TYR A 491 -12.27 -16.98 -39.72
N GLY A 492 -13.48 -17.45 -40.14
CA GLY A 492 -14.50 -16.59 -40.72
C GLY A 492 -15.03 -15.59 -39.70
N ARG A 493 -15.32 -16.06 -38.47
CA ARG A 493 -15.79 -15.23 -37.36
C ARG A 493 -14.68 -14.28 -36.86
N VAL A 494 -13.42 -14.75 -36.84
CA VAL A 494 -12.26 -13.91 -36.52
C VAL A 494 -12.15 -12.73 -37.48
N ALA A 495 -12.30 -12.98 -38.78
CA ALA A 495 -12.21 -11.95 -39.80
C ALA A 495 -13.37 -10.91 -39.67
N GLU A 496 -14.60 -11.38 -39.45
CA GLU A 496 -15.77 -10.51 -39.21
C GLU A 496 -15.55 -9.60 -38.01
N ILE A 497 -15.06 -10.16 -36.91
CA ILE A 497 -14.84 -9.38 -35.68
C ILE A 497 -13.68 -8.38 -35.88
N ARG A 498 -12.51 -8.85 -36.33
CA ARG A 498 -11.30 -8.01 -36.42
C ARG A 498 -11.40 -6.90 -37.47
N TYR A 499 -11.90 -7.22 -38.67
CA TYR A 499 -11.92 -6.29 -39.79
C TYR A 499 -13.26 -5.54 -39.94
N GLY A 500 -14.33 -6.04 -39.32
CA GLY A 500 -15.64 -5.40 -39.31
C GLY A 500 -15.91 -4.65 -38.02
N LYS A 501 -16.28 -5.37 -36.98
CA LYS A 501 -16.83 -4.79 -35.74
C LYS A 501 -15.80 -4.00 -34.93
N LEU A 502 -14.58 -4.51 -34.78
CA LEU A 502 -13.53 -3.80 -34.03
C LEU A 502 -13.10 -2.51 -34.71
N LYS A 503 -12.99 -2.54 -36.06
CA LYS A 503 -12.64 -1.33 -36.82
C LYS A 503 -13.71 -0.26 -36.70
N GLN A 504 -14.99 -0.65 -36.76
CA GLN A 504 -16.10 0.31 -36.60
C GLN A 504 -16.08 0.94 -35.21
N LEU A 505 -15.90 0.16 -34.16
CA LEU A 505 -15.78 0.69 -32.79
C LEU A 505 -14.56 1.60 -32.62
N ASP A 506 -13.42 1.29 -33.23
CA ASP A 506 -12.25 2.17 -33.22
C ASP A 506 -12.53 3.53 -33.85
N ASP A 507 -13.24 3.55 -34.97
CA ASP A 507 -13.61 4.79 -35.67
C ASP A 507 -14.63 5.59 -34.83
N ASP A 508 -15.61 4.93 -34.20
CA ASP A 508 -16.60 5.58 -33.31
C ASP A 508 -15.94 6.15 -32.07
N ILE A 509 -15.03 5.43 -31.43
CA ILE A 509 -14.26 5.91 -30.26
C ILE A 509 -13.43 7.13 -30.61
N ARG A 510 -12.75 7.13 -31.78
CA ARG A 510 -11.97 8.29 -32.23
C ARG A 510 -12.85 9.53 -32.48
N ALA A 511 -14.01 9.36 -33.13
CA ALA A 511 -14.94 10.44 -33.36
C ALA A 511 -15.47 11.05 -32.05
N GLN A 512 -15.78 10.20 -31.06
CA GLN A 512 -16.23 10.64 -29.74
C GLN A 512 -15.12 11.34 -28.95
N GLN A 513 -13.87 10.87 -29.05
CA GLN A 513 -12.71 11.54 -28.42
C GLN A 513 -12.47 12.92 -29.03
N GLU A 514 -12.60 13.06 -30.34
CA GLU A 514 -12.50 14.37 -31.01
C GLU A 514 -13.64 15.32 -30.61
N GLN A 515 -14.85 14.78 -30.45
CA GLN A 515 -15.99 15.54 -29.94
C GLN A 515 -15.77 16.02 -28.51
N LEU A 516 -15.21 15.15 -27.63
CA LEU A 516 -14.88 15.50 -26.27
C LEU A 516 -13.84 16.60 -26.21
N LYS A 517 -12.74 16.46 -26.97
CA LYS A 517 -11.67 17.46 -27.05
C LYS A 517 -12.19 18.83 -27.50
N ASN A 518 -13.10 18.84 -28.46
CA ASN A 518 -13.71 20.09 -28.95
C ASN A 518 -14.65 20.74 -27.93
N ARG A 519 -15.30 19.94 -27.05
CA ARG A 519 -16.15 20.45 -25.98
C ARG A 519 -15.34 20.97 -24.77
N GLN A 520 -14.25 20.33 -24.44
CA GLN A 520 -13.41 20.67 -23.27
C GLN A 520 -12.65 22.00 -23.48
N GLY A 521 -12.28 22.36 -24.71
CA GLY A 521 -11.52 23.59 -25.00
C GLY A 521 -10.22 23.68 -24.21
N THR A 522 -10.01 24.81 -23.53
CA THR A 522 -8.82 25.04 -22.68
C THR A 522 -9.01 24.59 -21.22
N GLU A 523 -10.23 24.34 -20.78
CA GLU A 523 -10.56 24.00 -19.38
C GLU A 523 -11.46 22.75 -19.34
N ALA A 524 -10.85 21.58 -19.24
CA ALA A 524 -11.56 20.32 -19.04
C ALA A 524 -12.09 20.22 -17.60
N MET A 525 -13.38 19.96 -17.41
CA MET A 525 -13.96 19.74 -16.09
C MET A 525 -13.77 18.31 -15.59
N VAL A 526 -13.57 17.35 -16.49
CA VAL A 526 -13.35 15.95 -16.19
C VAL A 526 -12.03 15.51 -16.79
N LYS A 527 -11.09 15.10 -15.93
CA LYS A 527 -9.84 14.50 -16.39
C LYS A 527 -10.11 13.08 -16.92
N GLU A 528 -9.51 12.74 -18.03
CA GLU A 528 -9.70 11.45 -18.73
C GLU A 528 -8.53 10.49 -18.52
N GLU A 529 -7.37 11.03 -18.24
CA GLU A 529 -6.11 10.29 -18.24
C GLU A 529 -5.37 10.48 -16.91
N VAL A 530 -4.80 9.38 -16.42
CA VAL A 530 -3.82 9.40 -15.32
C VAL A 530 -2.51 9.96 -15.87
N THR A 531 -2.03 11.02 -15.25
CA THR A 531 -0.81 11.73 -15.62
C THR A 531 0.33 11.43 -14.63
N PRO A 532 1.60 11.77 -14.94
CA PRO A 532 2.70 11.71 -13.98
C PRO A 532 2.43 12.49 -12.68
N ASP A 533 1.69 13.62 -12.78
CA ASP A 533 1.34 14.43 -11.62
C ASP A 533 0.37 13.70 -10.68
N ASP A 534 -0.60 12.95 -11.21
CA ASP A 534 -1.51 12.15 -10.41
C ASP A 534 -0.77 11.04 -9.65
N ILE A 535 0.22 10.41 -10.28
CA ILE A 535 1.13 9.45 -9.63
C ILE A 535 1.94 10.14 -8.52
N ALA A 536 2.50 11.32 -8.81
CA ALA A 536 3.26 12.08 -7.83
C ALA A 536 2.42 12.49 -6.62
N ASP A 537 1.13 12.81 -6.82
CA ASP A 537 0.18 13.08 -5.73
C ASP A 537 -0.05 11.87 -4.82
N VAL A 538 -0.14 10.67 -5.40
CA VAL A 538 -0.27 9.43 -4.62
C VAL A 538 1.00 9.17 -3.83
N VAL A 539 2.17 9.29 -4.47
CA VAL A 539 3.47 9.14 -3.78
C VAL A 539 3.60 10.15 -2.66
N ALA A 540 3.18 11.41 -2.88
CA ALA A 540 3.20 12.44 -1.86
C ALA A 540 2.34 12.09 -0.64
N ARG A 541 1.17 11.49 -0.86
CA ARG A 541 0.31 11.03 0.24
C ARG A 541 0.91 9.87 1.01
N TRP A 542 1.52 8.90 0.34
CA TRP A 542 2.12 7.73 0.99
C TRP A 542 3.36 8.07 1.80
N THR A 543 4.20 8.95 1.25
CA THR A 543 5.52 9.27 1.82
C THR A 543 5.53 10.54 2.66
N GLY A 544 4.50 11.38 2.53
CA GLY A 544 4.48 12.73 3.12
C GLY A 544 5.40 13.72 2.40
N ILE A 545 5.97 13.36 1.24
CA ILE A 545 6.92 14.19 0.47
C ILE A 545 6.13 14.94 -0.61
N PRO A 546 6.23 16.28 -0.73
CA PRO A 546 5.49 17.06 -1.73
C PRO A 546 6.05 16.86 -3.15
N VAL A 547 5.97 15.64 -3.68
CA VAL A 547 6.59 15.22 -4.96
C VAL A 547 6.05 16.02 -6.14
N THR A 548 4.76 16.35 -6.15
CA THR A 548 4.12 17.12 -7.23
C THR A 548 4.74 18.50 -7.42
N ARG A 549 5.08 19.17 -6.32
CA ARG A 549 5.76 20.47 -6.37
C ARG A 549 7.23 20.34 -6.79
N MET A 550 7.82 19.17 -6.62
CA MET A 550 9.20 18.89 -6.98
C MET A 550 9.39 18.66 -8.48
N LEU A 551 8.39 18.17 -9.22
CA LEU A 551 8.51 17.83 -10.64
C LEU A 551 8.42 19.05 -11.58
N GLN A 552 7.54 20.00 -11.32
CA GLN A 552 7.27 21.12 -12.26
C GLN A 552 8.20 22.31 -12.10
N SER A 553 8.81 22.52 -10.94
CA SER A 553 9.64 23.70 -10.67
C SER A 553 11.09 23.35 -10.29
N GLU A 554 11.48 22.08 -10.30
CA GLU A 554 12.79 21.66 -9.79
C GLU A 554 13.98 22.32 -10.52
N ARG A 555 13.94 22.40 -11.85
CA ARG A 555 15.05 23.02 -12.59
C ARG A 555 15.21 24.51 -12.32
N GLU A 556 14.14 25.28 -12.35
CA GLU A 556 14.19 26.71 -12.07
C GLU A 556 14.48 27.01 -10.60
N LYS A 557 13.84 26.27 -9.69
CA LYS A 557 14.09 26.43 -8.25
C LYS A 557 15.52 26.08 -7.89
N LEU A 558 16.08 24.99 -8.37
CA LEU A 558 17.45 24.59 -8.07
C LEU A 558 18.48 25.59 -8.64
N LEU A 559 18.16 26.29 -9.73
CA LEU A 559 18.99 27.36 -10.25
C LEU A 559 18.97 28.63 -9.36
N HIS A 560 17.90 28.82 -8.58
CA HIS A 560 17.72 29.98 -7.70
C HIS A 560 17.82 29.63 -6.21
N LEU A 561 18.35 28.44 -5.89
CA LEU A 561 18.39 27.91 -4.51
C LEU A 561 19.13 28.85 -3.56
N GLU A 562 20.25 29.44 -3.97
CA GLU A 562 21.01 30.39 -3.16
C GLU A 562 20.17 31.62 -2.79
N ALA A 563 19.48 32.20 -3.77
CA ALA A 563 18.65 33.38 -3.54
C ALA A 563 17.52 33.10 -2.55
N GLU A 564 16.93 31.91 -2.60
CA GLU A 564 15.89 31.50 -1.66
C GLU A 564 16.44 31.25 -0.23
N LEU A 565 17.58 30.60 -0.13
CA LEU A 565 18.25 30.40 1.18
C LEU A 565 18.65 31.74 1.81
N HIS A 566 19.11 32.72 1.02
CA HIS A 566 19.44 34.07 1.49
C HIS A 566 18.23 34.86 2.00
N ARG A 567 17.00 34.50 1.66
CA ARG A 567 15.80 35.11 2.26
C ARG A 567 15.65 34.81 3.75
N ARG A 568 16.26 33.74 4.26
CA ARG A 568 16.22 33.33 5.68
C ARG A 568 17.58 33.44 6.35
N VAL A 569 18.65 33.15 5.62
CA VAL A 569 20.02 33.15 6.14
C VAL A 569 20.76 34.35 5.59
N VAL A 570 21.21 35.21 6.50
CA VAL A 570 21.94 36.46 6.16
C VAL A 570 23.43 36.18 6.16
N GLY A 571 24.13 36.57 5.06
CA GLY A 571 25.53 36.23 4.84
C GLY A 571 25.77 34.74 4.62
N GLN A 572 26.93 34.23 4.95
CA GLN A 572 27.33 32.82 4.85
C GLN A 572 27.30 32.27 3.39
N ASP A 573 27.76 33.07 2.46
CA ASP A 573 27.67 32.79 1.01
C ASP A 573 28.36 31.47 0.66
N GLU A 574 29.57 31.20 1.21
CA GLU A 574 30.29 29.92 0.99
C GLU A 574 29.47 28.70 1.42
N ALA A 575 28.77 28.80 2.58
CA ALA A 575 27.96 27.72 3.10
C ALA A 575 26.75 27.46 2.21
N ILE A 576 26.09 28.51 1.76
CA ILE A 576 24.90 28.43 0.91
C ILE A 576 25.29 27.87 -0.47
N GLU A 577 26.39 28.34 -1.07
CA GLU A 577 26.86 27.84 -2.37
C GLU A 577 27.26 26.38 -2.31
N ALA A 578 28.04 25.95 -1.32
CA ALA A 578 28.46 24.55 -1.17
C ALA A 578 27.29 23.60 -1.00
N VAL A 579 26.29 23.98 -0.20
CA VAL A 579 25.08 23.17 -0.01
C VAL A 579 24.24 23.14 -1.29
N ALA A 580 24.06 24.26 -1.97
CA ALA A 580 23.32 24.36 -3.22
C ALA A 580 23.96 23.50 -4.33
N ASP A 581 25.27 23.52 -4.44
CA ASP A 581 26.00 22.72 -5.42
C ASP A 581 25.90 21.21 -5.15
N ALA A 582 25.95 20.79 -3.90
CA ALA A 582 25.77 19.38 -3.55
C ALA A 582 24.35 18.89 -3.92
N VAL A 583 23.34 19.70 -3.62
CA VAL A 583 21.95 19.40 -3.99
C VAL A 583 21.81 19.32 -5.52
N ARG A 584 22.41 20.26 -6.27
CA ARG A 584 22.39 20.23 -7.74
C ARG A 584 23.09 19.00 -8.30
N ARG A 585 24.29 18.64 -7.80
CA ARG A 585 25.00 17.43 -8.23
C ARG A 585 24.18 16.16 -8.03
N SER A 586 23.57 16.03 -6.86
CA SER A 586 22.70 14.89 -6.55
C SER A 586 21.47 14.82 -7.47
N ARG A 587 20.83 15.97 -7.74
CA ARG A 587 19.64 16.04 -8.61
C ARG A 587 19.97 15.85 -10.08
N ALA A 588 21.16 16.21 -10.50
CA ALA A 588 21.65 15.96 -11.87
C ALA A 588 22.11 14.51 -12.08
N GLY A 589 22.08 13.65 -11.05
CA GLY A 589 22.57 12.27 -11.16
C GLY A 589 24.09 12.13 -11.27
N LEU A 590 24.83 13.17 -10.90
CA LEU A 590 26.30 13.21 -11.01
C LEU A 590 27.01 12.76 -9.71
N GLN A 591 26.23 12.33 -8.71
CA GLN A 591 26.75 11.84 -7.43
C GLN A 591 26.67 10.30 -7.37
N ASP A 592 27.52 9.69 -6.52
CA ASP A 592 27.45 8.26 -6.24
C ASP A 592 26.05 7.91 -5.64
N PRO A 593 25.26 7.06 -6.30
CA PRO A 593 23.91 6.71 -5.87
C PRO A 593 23.88 5.95 -4.54
N LYS A 594 25.04 5.55 -4.02
CA LYS A 594 25.15 4.87 -2.72
C LYS A 594 25.26 5.83 -1.55
N ARG A 595 25.62 7.11 -1.75
CA ARG A 595 25.89 8.09 -0.71
C ARG A 595 24.68 8.99 -0.41
N PRO A 596 24.60 9.64 0.76
CA PRO A 596 23.64 10.71 1.04
C PRO A 596 23.71 11.85 0.02
N ILE A 597 22.63 12.67 -0.10
CA ILE A 597 22.59 13.85 -1.01
C ILE A 597 23.76 14.80 -0.76
N GLY A 598 24.14 14.97 0.50
CA GLY A 598 25.29 15.79 0.91
C GLY A 598 25.61 15.55 2.37
N SER A 599 26.88 15.75 2.71
CA SER A 599 27.41 15.62 4.06
C SER A 599 28.34 16.78 4.38
N PHE A 600 28.01 17.55 5.42
CA PHE A 600 28.71 18.82 5.74
C PHE A 600 29.09 18.91 7.21
N ILE A 601 30.23 19.51 7.48
CA ILE A 601 30.59 20.00 8.83
C ILE A 601 30.57 21.54 8.82
N PHE A 602 29.72 22.12 9.64
CA PHE A 602 29.59 23.57 9.84
C PHE A 602 30.39 24.01 11.09
N LEU A 603 31.47 24.70 10.87
CA LEU A 603 32.35 25.24 11.92
C LEU A 603 32.00 26.71 12.18
N GLY A 604 32.11 27.19 13.40
CA GLY A 604 31.91 28.62 13.70
C GLY A 604 31.33 28.87 15.08
N THR A 605 31.27 30.15 15.47
CA THR A 605 30.73 30.58 16.74
C THR A 605 29.22 30.28 16.88
N THR A 606 28.71 30.39 18.10
CA THR A 606 27.26 30.17 18.34
C THR A 606 26.46 31.35 17.74
N GLY A 607 25.28 31.06 17.16
CA GLY A 607 24.37 32.14 16.72
C GLY A 607 24.69 32.76 15.36
N VAL A 608 25.59 32.18 14.55
CA VAL A 608 25.95 32.64 13.19
C VAL A 608 25.05 32.11 12.07
N GLY A 609 24.08 31.22 12.40
CA GLY A 609 23.10 30.73 11.42
C GLY A 609 23.22 29.25 11.02
N LYS A 610 24.15 28.47 11.62
CA LYS A 610 24.35 27.04 11.27
C LYS A 610 23.04 26.22 11.27
N THR A 611 22.28 26.28 12.35
CA THR A 611 20.99 25.56 12.48
C THR A 611 19.90 26.17 11.61
N GLU A 612 19.94 27.50 11.37
CA GLU A 612 18.98 28.20 10.53
C GLU A 612 19.13 27.79 9.04
N LEU A 613 20.36 27.61 8.58
CA LEU A 613 20.63 27.11 7.23
C LEU A 613 20.04 25.68 7.04
N ALA A 614 20.22 24.82 8.05
CA ALA A 614 19.63 23.46 8.02
C ALA A 614 18.10 23.50 7.97
N LYS A 615 17.46 24.40 8.72
CA LYS A 615 16.00 24.61 8.66
C LYS A 615 15.54 25.20 7.34
N ALA A 616 16.23 26.23 6.84
CA ALA A 616 15.92 26.84 5.56
C ALA A 616 16.03 25.83 4.41
N LEU A 617 17.01 24.94 4.48
CA LEU A 617 17.20 23.86 3.52
C LEU A 617 16.07 22.82 3.59
N ALA A 618 15.64 22.42 4.79
CA ALA A 618 14.52 21.51 4.98
C ALA A 618 13.21 22.11 4.45
N ASP A 619 12.95 23.36 4.79
CA ASP A 619 11.78 24.11 4.33
C ASP A 619 11.74 24.21 2.79
N TYR A 620 12.88 24.56 2.20
CA TYR A 620 12.95 24.73 0.76
C TYR A 620 12.85 23.43 -0.03
N LEU A 621 13.59 22.38 0.37
CA LEU A 621 13.65 21.11 -0.35
C LEU A 621 12.43 20.24 -0.09
N PHE A 622 11.88 20.30 1.12
CA PHE A 622 10.81 19.40 1.56
C PHE A 622 9.51 20.14 1.90
N ASN A 623 9.48 21.47 1.75
CA ASN A 623 8.35 22.37 2.00
C ASN A 623 7.81 22.30 3.44
N ASP A 624 8.64 21.86 4.38
CA ASP A 624 8.35 21.79 5.81
C ASP A 624 9.64 21.82 6.61
N GLU A 625 9.81 22.84 7.48
CA GLU A 625 10.98 22.93 8.36
C GLU A 625 11.07 21.79 9.39
N ASN A 626 9.96 21.09 9.64
CA ASN A 626 9.92 19.89 10.49
C ASN A 626 10.49 18.63 9.81
N MET A 627 10.80 18.69 8.52
CA MET A 627 11.56 17.65 7.82
C MET A 627 13.05 17.71 8.14
N MET A 628 13.36 18.18 9.34
CA MET A 628 14.68 18.16 9.93
C MET A 628 14.68 17.32 11.23
N THR A 629 15.58 16.34 11.30
CA THR A 629 15.83 15.58 12.53
C THR A 629 17.07 16.14 13.21
N ARG A 630 16.90 16.75 14.37
CA ARG A 630 18.02 17.28 15.17
C ARG A 630 18.37 16.31 16.29
N ILE A 631 19.66 15.97 16.37
CA ILE A 631 20.24 15.11 17.41
C ILE A 631 21.39 15.86 18.06
N ASP A 632 21.25 16.16 19.36
CA ASP A 632 22.26 16.85 20.14
C ASP A 632 23.29 15.84 20.64
N MET A 633 24.53 15.95 20.17
CA MET A 633 25.62 15.04 20.52
C MET A 633 26.09 15.15 21.96
N SER A 634 25.72 16.18 22.67
CA SER A 634 25.98 16.29 24.12
C SER A 634 25.26 15.21 24.94
N GLU A 635 24.18 14.62 24.39
CA GLU A 635 23.45 13.48 25.00
C GLU A 635 24.11 12.12 24.70
N TYR A 636 25.11 12.07 23.80
CA TYR A 636 25.75 10.85 23.29
C TYR A 636 27.25 10.80 23.59
N GLN A 637 27.66 11.33 24.74
CA GLN A 637 29.06 11.32 25.22
C GLN A 637 29.48 9.95 25.76
N GLU A 638 28.54 9.17 26.26
CA GLU A 638 28.80 7.86 26.86
C GLU A 638 28.48 6.72 25.89
N LYS A 639 29.24 5.62 25.98
CA LYS A 639 29.09 4.44 25.13
C LYS A 639 27.66 3.87 25.14
N PHE A 640 27.00 3.84 26.29
CA PHE A 640 25.63 3.35 26.39
C PHE A 640 24.60 4.24 25.68
N SER A 641 24.86 5.53 25.61
CA SER A 641 23.98 6.46 24.90
C SER A 641 24.00 6.22 23.40
N VAL A 642 25.12 5.75 22.83
CA VAL A 642 25.29 5.47 21.40
C VAL A 642 24.29 4.40 20.90
N SER A 643 23.99 3.41 21.73
CA SER A 643 22.99 2.37 21.38
C SER A 643 21.59 2.93 21.18
N ARG A 644 21.25 4.11 21.75
CA ARG A 644 19.96 4.76 21.49
C ARG A 644 19.80 5.28 20.06
N LEU A 645 20.92 5.52 19.33
CA LEU A 645 20.86 5.94 17.92
C LEU A 645 20.39 4.81 16.99
N VAL A 646 20.84 3.59 17.26
CA VAL A 646 20.61 2.42 16.38
C VAL A 646 19.59 1.44 17.00
N GLY A 647 19.34 1.54 18.29
CA GLY A 647 18.49 0.65 19.09
C GLY A 647 19.31 -0.18 20.09
N ALA A 648 18.67 -0.61 21.17
CA ALA A 648 19.29 -1.45 22.20
C ALA A 648 19.46 -2.91 21.70
N PRO A 649 20.54 -3.61 22.10
CA PRO A 649 20.70 -5.03 21.78
C PRO A 649 19.59 -5.90 22.39
N PRO A 650 19.33 -7.10 21.83
CA PRO A 650 18.36 -8.04 22.40
C PRO A 650 18.63 -8.32 23.89
N GLY A 651 17.60 -8.22 24.71
CA GLY A 651 17.67 -8.45 26.15
C GLY A 651 17.97 -7.21 27.01
N TYR A 652 18.18 -6.04 26.43
CA TYR A 652 18.32 -4.77 27.14
C TYR A 652 17.03 -3.96 27.14
N VAL A 653 16.84 -3.10 28.16
CA VAL A 653 15.69 -2.18 28.26
C VAL A 653 15.70 -1.24 27.07
N GLY A 654 14.55 -1.07 26.42
CA GLY A 654 14.41 -0.24 25.20
C GLY A 654 14.61 -0.97 23.87
N TYR A 655 14.79 -2.28 23.85
CA TYR A 655 14.92 -3.06 22.60
C TYR A 655 13.70 -2.92 21.68
N GLU A 656 12.50 -2.79 22.23
CA GLU A 656 11.26 -2.65 21.45
C GLU A 656 11.08 -1.26 20.82
N GLU A 657 11.68 -0.21 21.41
CA GLU A 657 11.48 1.18 21.00
C GLU A 657 12.20 1.56 19.67
N GLY A 658 13.18 0.78 19.23
CA GLY A 658 14.00 1.11 18.06
C GLY A 658 15.04 2.22 18.34
N GLY A 659 15.91 2.51 17.37
CA GLY A 659 16.92 3.57 17.50
C GLY A 659 16.35 4.94 17.11
N GLN A 660 16.72 6.01 17.84
CA GLN A 660 16.24 7.36 17.59
C GLN A 660 16.61 7.85 16.17
N LEU A 661 17.84 7.62 15.73
CA LEU A 661 18.28 8.00 14.39
C LEU A 661 17.63 7.14 13.32
N THR A 662 17.67 5.80 13.50
CA THR A 662 17.15 4.87 12.52
C THR A 662 15.64 5.00 12.37
N GLU A 663 14.89 5.17 13.45
CA GLU A 663 13.44 5.33 13.40
C GLU A 663 13.03 6.70 12.83
N ALA A 664 13.77 7.77 13.16
CA ALA A 664 13.51 9.10 12.61
C ALA A 664 13.68 9.13 11.07
N VAL A 665 14.77 8.56 10.55
CA VAL A 665 15.02 8.51 9.11
C VAL A 665 14.10 7.49 8.41
N ARG A 666 13.74 6.39 9.06
CA ARG A 666 12.76 5.44 8.52
C ARG A 666 11.39 6.10 8.30
N ARG A 667 10.97 6.97 9.24
CA ARG A 667 9.70 7.72 9.13
C ARG A 667 9.80 8.91 8.18
N LYS A 668 10.98 9.51 8.07
CA LYS A 668 11.25 10.68 7.21
C LYS A 668 12.50 10.42 6.35
N PRO A 669 12.40 9.55 5.33
CA PRO A 669 13.54 9.16 4.50
C PRO A 669 14.08 10.33 3.65
N TYR A 670 13.30 11.39 3.50
CA TYR A 670 13.68 12.67 2.91
C TYR A 670 13.72 13.72 4.00
N SER A 671 14.89 13.98 4.53
CA SER A 671 15.05 14.92 5.64
C SER A 671 16.47 15.46 5.73
N VAL A 672 16.62 16.58 6.43
CA VAL A 672 17.92 17.04 6.91
C VAL A 672 18.18 16.41 8.26
N VAL A 673 19.28 15.69 8.39
CA VAL A 673 19.73 15.13 9.67
C VAL A 673 20.83 16.03 10.23
N LEU A 674 20.52 16.72 11.32
CA LEU A 674 21.43 17.66 11.98
C LEU A 674 22.00 17.04 13.25
N PHE A 675 23.31 16.78 13.26
CA PHE A 675 24.07 16.41 14.45
C PHE A 675 24.70 17.67 15.05
N ASP A 676 24.15 18.10 16.16
CA ASP A 676 24.61 19.34 16.82
C ASP A 676 25.74 19.04 17.82
N GLU A 677 26.77 19.88 17.83
CA GLU A 677 27.96 19.75 18.69
C GLU A 677 28.71 18.42 18.56
N ILE A 678 29.02 18.04 17.29
CA ILE A 678 29.63 16.75 16.93
C ILE A 678 30.93 16.43 17.70
N GLU A 679 31.68 17.43 18.11
CA GLU A 679 32.90 17.30 18.91
C GLU A 679 32.68 16.68 20.29
N LYS A 680 31.46 16.68 20.79
CA LYS A 680 31.08 16.06 22.08
C LYS A 680 30.69 14.60 21.97
N ALA A 681 30.52 14.07 20.76
CA ALA A 681 30.09 12.72 20.49
C ALA A 681 31.13 11.69 20.96
N HIS A 682 30.64 10.55 21.49
CA HIS A 682 31.49 9.39 21.75
C HIS A 682 32.12 8.87 20.43
N PRO A 683 33.38 8.36 20.44
CA PRO A 683 34.03 7.83 19.24
C PRO A 683 33.25 6.77 18.44
N ASP A 684 32.39 6.00 19.10
CA ASP A 684 31.56 4.99 18.43
C ASP A 684 30.44 5.60 17.54
N VAL A 685 30.04 6.85 17.78
CA VAL A 685 29.11 7.58 16.91
C VAL A 685 29.72 7.76 15.51
N PHE A 686 31.00 8.08 15.43
CA PHE A 686 31.70 8.22 14.15
C PHE A 686 31.75 6.92 13.38
N ASN A 687 31.87 5.76 14.06
CA ASN A 687 31.83 4.45 13.41
C ASN A 687 30.45 4.15 12.77
N ILE A 688 29.35 4.56 13.42
CA ILE A 688 27.99 4.46 12.87
C ILE A 688 27.85 5.39 11.65
N LEU A 689 28.30 6.64 11.79
CA LEU A 689 28.19 7.61 10.72
C LEU A 689 29.07 7.27 9.50
N LEU A 690 30.21 6.59 9.67
CA LEU A 690 31.00 6.07 8.54
C LEU A 690 30.19 5.15 7.64
N GLN A 691 29.41 4.25 8.22
CA GLN A 691 28.54 3.35 7.44
C GLN A 691 27.48 4.15 6.65
N VAL A 692 26.91 5.18 7.26
CA VAL A 692 25.94 6.05 6.62
C VAL A 692 26.58 6.84 5.46
N LEU A 693 27.80 7.38 5.66
CA LEU A 693 28.49 8.21 4.67
C LEU A 693 29.02 7.40 3.49
N ASP A 694 29.43 6.15 3.70
CA ASP A 694 29.96 5.29 2.65
C ASP A 694 28.87 4.55 1.86
N ASP A 695 27.92 3.93 2.57
CA ASP A 695 26.92 3.04 1.98
C ASP A 695 25.52 3.68 1.85
N GLY A 696 25.30 4.85 2.46
CA GLY A 696 23.99 5.52 2.52
C GLY A 696 22.93 4.68 3.21
N ARG A 697 23.35 3.79 4.12
CA ARG A 697 22.43 2.89 4.86
C ARG A 697 22.96 2.65 6.27
N LEU A 698 22.04 2.32 7.17
CA LEU A 698 22.36 1.92 8.53
C LEU A 698 21.43 0.79 8.96
N THR A 699 21.99 -0.29 9.46
CA THR A 699 21.21 -1.43 9.96
C THR A 699 20.91 -1.26 11.45
N ASP A 700 19.64 -1.32 11.83
CA ASP A 700 19.22 -1.23 13.22
C ASP A 700 19.47 -2.56 13.97
N ASN A 701 19.31 -2.56 15.28
CA ASN A 701 19.51 -3.75 16.12
C ASN A 701 18.44 -4.85 15.92
N LYS A 702 17.38 -4.57 15.15
CA LYS A 702 16.37 -5.55 14.72
C LYS A 702 16.70 -6.16 13.35
N GLY A 703 17.87 -5.83 12.76
CA GLY A 703 18.29 -6.29 11.46
C GLY A 703 17.68 -5.52 10.27
N ARG A 704 16.91 -4.44 10.51
CA ARG A 704 16.27 -3.67 9.46
C ARG A 704 17.25 -2.63 8.92
N THR A 705 17.39 -2.57 7.61
CA THR A 705 18.25 -1.59 6.92
C THR A 705 17.47 -0.31 6.66
N VAL A 706 17.97 0.82 7.19
CA VAL A 706 17.41 2.17 6.98
C VAL A 706 18.22 2.88 5.92
N ASN A 707 17.52 3.49 4.97
CA ASN A 707 18.11 4.16 3.81
C ASN A 707 18.32 5.65 4.08
N PHE A 708 19.58 6.12 3.96
CA PHE A 708 19.99 7.52 4.14
C PHE A 708 20.34 8.22 2.82
N LYS A 709 20.21 7.54 1.67
CA LYS A 709 20.62 8.11 0.36
C LYS A 709 19.88 9.39 -0.01
N ASN A 710 18.71 9.58 0.54
CA ASN A 710 17.88 10.75 0.29
C ASN A 710 17.92 11.78 1.42
N THR A 711 18.88 11.66 2.34
CA THR A 711 19.07 12.63 3.43
C THR A 711 20.24 13.57 3.15
N ILE A 712 20.19 14.75 3.75
CA ILE A 712 21.31 15.67 3.85
C ILE A 712 21.82 15.63 5.29
N ILE A 713 23.08 15.31 5.46
CA ILE A 713 23.72 15.19 6.76
C ILE A 713 24.49 16.46 7.07
N ILE A 714 24.11 17.13 8.13
CA ILE A 714 24.77 18.35 8.60
C ILE A 714 25.27 18.10 10.03
N MET A 715 26.53 18.34 10.26
CA MET A 715 27.15 18.29 11.59
C MET A 715 27.60 19.70 11.97
N THR A 716 27.26 20.18 13.16
CA THR A 716 27.74 21.48 13.65
C THR A 716 28.82 21.29 14.69
N SER A 717 29.76 22.20 14.71
CA SER A 717 30.81 22.24 15.72
C SER A 717 31.12 23.69 16.11
N ASN A 718 31.41 23.88 17.38
CA ASN A 718 31.87 25.16 17.94
C ASN A 718 33.41 25.16 18.14
N MET A 719 34.08 24.15 17.60
CA MET A 719 35.54 24.04 17.70
C MET A 719 36.24 25.21 17.02
N GLY A 720 37.24 25.74 17.64
CA GLY A 720 37.96 26.91 17.11
C GLY A 720 37.24 28.27 17.22
N SER A 721 36.05 28.32 17.86
CA SER A 721 35.22 29.53 17.93
C SER A 721 35.98 30.74 18.52
N GLN A 722 36.80 30.54 19.55
CA GLN A 722 37.63 31.61 20.12
C GLN A 722 38.71 32.14 19.15
N LEU A 723 39.33 31.20 18.39
CA LEU A 723 40.35 31.59 17.39
C LEU A 723 39.69 32.35 16.22
N ILE A 724 38.54 31.86 15.76
CA ILE A 724 37.74 32.52 14.70
C ILE A 724 37.40 33.95 15.15
N GLN A 725 36.87 34.11 16.37
CA GLN A 725 36.47 35.41 16.89
C GLN A 725 37.64 36.37 17.01
N GLN A 726 38.77 35.98 17.60
CA GLN A 726 39.96 36.83 17.75
C GLN A 726 40.53 37.29 16.40
N LYS A 727 40.60 36.38 15.43
CA LYS A 727 41.11 36.71 14.10
C LYS A 727 40.16 37.62 13.33
N PHE A 728 38.85 37.40 13.44
CA PHE A 728 37.84 38.23 12.77
C PHE A 728 37.73 39.65 13.40
N GLU A 729 37.89 39.80 14.70
CA GLU A 729 38.00 41.14 15.32
C GLU A 729 39.22 41.92 14.78
N ALA A 730 40.34 41.22 14.52
CA ALA A 730 41.54 41.82 13.95
C ALA A 730 41.40 42.22 12.45
N ILE A 731 40.41 41.67 11.76
CA ILE A 731 40.16 41.89 10.30
C ILE A 731 39.27 43.12 10.06
N ALA A 732 38.49 43.58 11.03
CA ALA A 732 37.44 44.58 10.83
C ALA A 732 37.91 45.85 10.11
N ASN A 733 39.20 46.21 10.22
CA ASN A 733 39.80 47.42 9.65
C ASN A 733 40.81 47.14 8.50
N LYS A 734 40.89 45.88 7.96
CA LYS A 734 41.89 45.53 6.93
C LYS A 734 41.33 45.56 5.53
N ARG A 735 42.24 45.61 4.51
CA ARG A 735 41.86 45.54 3.08
C ARG A 735 41.31 44.17 2.69
N ALA A 736 40.53 44.10 1.62
CA ALA A 736 39.89 42.89 1.14
C ALA A 736 40.86 41.71 0.91
N ASP A 737 42.05 41.99 0.30
CA ASP A 737 43.04 40.93 0.04
C ASP A 737 43.68 40.38 1.32
N GLU A 738 43.88 41.24 2.33
CA GLU A 738 44.38 40.82 3.63
C GLU A 738 43.33 40.06 4.44
N ARG A 739 42.06 40.41 4.28
CA ARG A 739 40.92 39.67 4.89
C ARG A 739 40.87 38.25 4.37
N ALA A 740 40.89 38.04 3.04
CA ALA A 740 40.85 36.74 2.42
C ALA A 740 41.99 35.83 2.93
N ARG A 741 43.23 36.37 3.02
CA ARG A 741 44.37 35.59 3.53
C ARG A 741 44.18 35.16 4.99
N ILE A 742 43.69 36.05 5.86
CA ILE A 742 43.51 35.73 7.26
C ILE A 742 42.36 34.72 7.43
N ILE A 743 41.31 34.80 6.62
CA ILE A 743 40.22 33.83 6.60
C ILE A 743 40.77 32.46 6.21
N ASP A 744 41.55 32.34 5.14
CA ASP A 744 42.19 31.10 4.72
C ASP A 744 43.15 30.53 5.76
N GLU A 745 43.98 31.36 6.38
CA GLU A 745 44.87 30.94 7.47
C GLU A 745 44.06 30.41 8.67
N THR A 746 42.98 31.11 9.04
CA THR A 746 42.11 30.74 10.14
C THR A 746 41.41 29.40 9.85
N LYS A 747 40.92 29.22 8.61
CA LYS A 747 40.31 27.97 8.14
C LYS A 747 41.30 26.80 8.25
N GLY A 748 42.57 27.02 7.84
CA GLY A 748 43.66 26.06 7.98
C GLY A 748 43.95 25.68 9.44
N GLU A 749 44.04 26.65 10.35
CA GLU A 749 44.28 26.40 11.77
C GLU A 749 43.12 25.63 12.45
N VAL A 750 41.88 26.00 12.13
CA VAL A 750 40.67 25.31 12.65
C VAL A 750 40.58 23.90 12.10
N LEU A 751 40.91 23.66 10.84
CA LEU A 751 40.99 22.34 10.24
C LEU A 751 42.02 21.44 10.93
N GLU A 752 43.19 22.00 11.28
CA GLU A 752 44.24 21.27 12.03
C GLU A 752 43.75 20.90 13.44
N MET A 753 42.99 21.77 14.10
CA MET A 753 42.34 21.48 15.39
C MET A 753 41.30 20.35 15.23
N LEU A 754 40.51 20.39 14.16
CA LEU A 754 39.50 19.38 13.87
C LEU A 754 40.13 17.98 13.62
N LYS A 755 41.23 17.93 12.85
CA LYS A 755 41.99 16.68 12.58
C LYS A 755 42.58 16.05 13.85
N LYS A 756 42.83 16.81 14.89
CA LYS A 756 43.29 16.28 16.18
C LYS A 756 42.16 15.65 16.98
N THR A 757 40.93 16.04 16.76
CA THR A 757 39.76 15.59 17.55
C THR A 757 38.95 14.53 16.81
N ILE A 758 38.79 14.66 15.50
CA ILE A 758 38.02 13.75 14.65
C ILE A 758 39.00 12.97 13.76
N ARG A 759 38.75 11.66 13.63
CA ARG A 759 39.61 10.77 12.84
C ARG A 759 39.70 11.19 11.38
N PRO A 760 40.92 11.20 10.77
CA PRO A 760 41.09 11.58 9.37
C PRO A 760 40.23 10.79 8.38
N GLU A 761 40.02 9.48 8.67
CA GLU A 761 39.17 8.63 7.84
C GLU A 761 37.71 9.11 7.77
N PHE A 762 37.19 9.71 8.83
CA PHE A 762 35.85 10.28 8.86
C PHE A 762 35.78 11.59 8.08
N LEU A 763 36.78 12.47 8.28
CA LEU A 763 36.85 13.76 7.58
C LEU A 763 36.96 13.60 6.07
N ASN A 764 37.64 12.56 5.58
CA ASN A 764 37.75 12.23 4.14
C ASN A 764 36.44 11.74 3.51
N ARG A 765 35.42 11.42 4.30
CA ARG A 765 34.10 10.99 3.81
C ARG A 765 33.08 12.13 3.71
N ILE A 766 33.41 13.27 4.33
CA ILE A 766 32.58 14.47 4.31
C ILE A 766 32.76 15.19 2.98
N ASP A 767 31.65 15.62 2.38
CA ASP A 767 31.69 16.32 1.09
C ASP A 767 32.33 17.69 1.22
N ASP A 768 32.03 18.45 2.30
CA ASP A 768 32.64 19.74 2.56
C ASP A 768 32.69 20.12 4.06
N ILE A 769 33.73 20.90 4.44
CA ILE A 769 33.91 21.45 5.78
C ILE A 769 33.91 22.96 5.67
N ILE A 770 32.87 23.58 6.15
CA ILE A 770 32.53 24.97 5.89
C ILE A 770 32.67 25.77 7.18
N MET A 771 33.41 26.92 7.11
CA MET A 771 33.57 27.83 8.21
C MET A 771 32.55 28.98 8.09
N PHE A 772 31.65 29.07 9.07
CA PHE A 772 30.70 30.19 9.21
C PHE A 772 31.41 31.41 9.76
N GLU A 773 31.26 32.53 9.08
CA GLU A 773 31.81 33.77 9.47
C GLU A 773 31.01 34.42 10.62
N PRO A 774 31.69 35.13 11.56
CA PRO A 774 31.01 35.96 12.55
C PRO A 774 30.16 37.04 11.88
N LEU A 775 28.99 37.32 12.44
CA LEU A 775 28.03 38.27 11.88
C LEU A 775 28.49 39.73 12.14
N THR A 776 28.35 40.56 11.13
CA THR A 776 28.60 42.01 11.21
C THR A 776 27.36 42.76 11.67
N GLN A 777 27.53 44.00 12.20
CA GLN A 777 26.40 44.84 12.62
C GLN A 777 25.32 45.02 11.54
N PRO A 778 25.64 45.31 10.25
CA PRO A 778 24.62 45.38 9.20
C PRO A 778 23.86 44.08 8.95
N GLN A 779 24.55 42.93 9.09
CA GLN A 779 23.89 41.61 8.97
C GLN A 779 22.94 41.34 10.13
N ILE A 780 23.28 41.76 11.34
CA ILE A 780 22.36 41.67 12.50
C ILE A 780 21.12 42.54 12.28
N GLU A 781 21.28 43.78 11.73
CA GLU A 781 20.11 44.60 11.37
C GLU A 781 19.21 43.94 10.36
N GLN A 782 19.77 43.25 9.35
CA GLN A 782 18.99 42.46 8.40
C GLN A 782 18.26 41.29 9.08
N ILE A 783 18.90 40.59 10.01
CA ILE A 783 18.26 39.51 10.78
C ILE A 783 17.11 40.07 11.61
N VAL A 784 17.29 41.25 12.27
CA VAL A 784 16.19 41.89 12.99
C VAL A 784 15.03 42.24 12.07
N ARG A 785 15.29 42.76 10.85
CA ARG A 785 14.25 43.04 9.85
C ARG A 785 13.47 41.79 9.50
N LEU A 786 14.15 40.65 9.25
CA LEU A 786 13.50 39.37 8.91
C LEU A 786 12.61 38.87 10.07
N GLN A 787 13.11 38.97 11.30
CA GLN A 787 12.34 38.56 12.49
C GLN A 787 11.14 39.49 12.75
N VAL A 788 11.29 40.79 12.57
CA VAL A 788 10.21 41.77 12.67
C VAL A 788 9.16 41.55 11.61
N ALA A 789 9.55 41.25 10.36
CA ALA A 789 8.64 40.92 9.30
C ALA A 789 7.83 39.62 9.59
N GLY A 790 8.47 38.64 10.24
CA GLY A 790 7.81 37.44 10.74
C GLY A 790 6.75 37.74 11.81
N ILE A 791 7.11 38.58 12.79
CA ILE A 791 6.22 39.05 13.86
C ILE A 791 5.05 39.86 13.26
N ALA A 792 5.33 40.78 12.33
CA ALA A 792 4.28 41.59 11.68
C ALA A 792 3.26 40.71 10.90
N ARG A 793 3.71 39.61 10.30
CA ARG A 793 2.84 38.66 9.64
C ARG A 793 1.91 37.95 10.61
N LEU A 794 2.44 37.48 11.75
CA LEU A 794 1.63 36.86 12.82
C LEU A 794 0.63 37.86 13.46
N LEU A 795 1.01 39.13 13.60
CA LEU A 795 0.12 40.16 14.13
C LEU A 795 -0.97 40.57 13.13
N LYS A 796 -0.70 40.48 11.84
CA LYS A 796 -1.70 40.74 10.79
C LYS A 796 -2.88 39.75 10.83
N ASP A 797 -2.64 38.50 11.20
CA ASP A 797 -3.69 37.49 11.42
C ASP A 797 -4.60 37.82 12.61
N GLN A 798 -4.17 38.79 13.45
CA GLN A 798 -4.94 39.33 14.58
C GLN A 798 -5.43 40.77 14.33
N ASP A 799 -5.48 41.19 13.08
CA ASP A 799 -5.88 42.52 12.62
C ASP A 799 -4.98 43.68 13.17
N VAL A 800 -3.70 43.38 13.48
CA VAL A 800 -2.72 44.39 13.93
C VAL A 800 -1.69 44.64 12.82
N GLN A 801 -1.66 45.84 12.30
CA GLN A 801 -0.65 46.25 11.33
C GLN A 801 0.52 46.95 12.05
N LEU A 802 1.74 46.41 11.83
CA LEU A 802 2.96 46.90 12.46
C LEU A 802 3.91 47.46 11.41
N ASP A 803 4.34 48.72 11.62
CA ASP A 803 5.36 49.39 10.81
C ASP A 803 6.54 49.85 11.69
N VAL A 804 7.71 49.24 11.45
CA VAL A 804 8.89 49.44 12.31
C VAL A 804 9.95 50.27 11.56
N ALA A 805 10.24 51.45 12.10
CA ALA A 805 11.22 52.34 11.51
C ALA A 805 12.67 51.81 11.63
N ASN A 806 13.57 52.32 10.77
CA ASN A 806 14.95 51.84 10.71
C ASN A 806 15.77 52.15 12.00
N ASP A 807 15.45 53.23 12.71
CA ASP A 807 16.05 53.56 13.99
C ASP A 807 15.67 52.59 15.11
N ALA A 808 14.42 52.11 15.11
CA ALA A 808 13.97 51.08 16.00
C ALA A 808 14.67 49.72 15.71
N ILE A 809 14.87 49.40 14.43
CA ILE A 809 15.61 48.19 14.02
C ILE A 809 17.07 48.26 14.49
N ALA A 810 17.72 49.38 14.28
CA ALA A 810 19.10 49.61 14.73
C ALA A 810 19.24 49.49 16.24
N LEU A 811 18.28 50.04 17.02
CA LEU A 811 18.24 49.92 18.46
C LEU A 811 18.13 48.46 18.93
N VAL A 812 17.21 47.71 18.35
CA VAL A 812 17.04 46.30 18.65
C VAL A 812 18.27 45.49 18.25
N ALA A 813 18.86 45.77 17.09
CA ALA A 813 20.08 45.12 16.62
C ALA A 813 21.25 45.35 17.58
N LYS A 814 21.43 46.61 18.05
CA LYS A 814 22.45 46.96 19.04
C LYS A 814 22.25 46.27 20.39
N ALA A 815 21.00 46.18 20.85
CA ALA A 815 20.66 45.50 22.10
C ALA A 815 20.67 43.94 21.98
N GLY A 816 20.53 43.39 20.75
CA GLY A 816 20.51 41.98 20.46
C GLY A 816 21.83 41.42 19.91
N PHE A 817 22.86 42.24 19.72
CA PHE A 817 24.18 41.80 19.27
C PHE A 817 25.09 41.47 20.44
N ASP A 818 25.67 40.30 20.41
CA ASP A 818 26.71 39.87 21.35
C ASP A 818 27.82 39.17 20.55
N PRO A 819 29.08 39.58 20.69
CA PRO A 819 30.21 39.00 19.95
C PRO A 819 30.39 37.49 20.18
N GLU A 820 30.06 36.97 21.37
CA GLU A 820 30.21 35.56 21.71
C GLU A 820 28.98 34.72 21.24
N PHE A 821 27.79 35.32 21.35
CA PHE A 821 26.53 34.63 21.09
C PHE A 821 25.86 35.01 19.75
N GLY A 822 26.50 35.89 18.96
CA GLY A 822 26.01 36.30 17.63
C GLY A 822 24.61 36.90 17.66
N ALA A 823 23.72 36.40 16.80
CA ALA A 823 22.34 36.85 16.73
C ALA A 823 21.40 36.13 17.72
N ARG A 824 21.86 35.19 18.56
CA ARG A 824 21.01 34.46 19.51
C ARG A 824 20.25 35.35 20.49
N PRO A 825 20.81 36.47 21.01
CA PRO A 825 20.09 37.38 21.88
C PRO A 825 19.04 38.25 21.18
N VAL A 826 19.06 38.39 19.84
CA VAL A 826 18.11 39.22 19.07
C VAL A 826 16.66 38.85 19.38
N LYS A 827 16.34 37.59 19.48
CA LYS A 827 14.97 37.14 19.81
C LYS A 827 14.52 37.60 21.18
N ARG A 828 15.42 37.61 22.16
CA ARG A 828 15.11 38.11 23.50
C ARG A 828 14.99 39.65 23.51
N ALA A 829 15.83 40.36 22.72
CA ALA A 829 15.75 41.80 22.55
C ALA A 829 14.40 42.17 21.92
N LEU A 830 13.96 41.53 20.87
CA LEU A 830 12.65 41.70 20.25
C LEU A 830 11.51 41.44 21.23
N GLN A 831 11.58 40.34 21.99
CA GLN A 831 10.58 40.04 22.99
C GLN A 831 10.48 41.13 24.07
N ARG A 832 11.62 41.57 24.57
CA ARG A 832 11.70 42.56 25.65
C ARG A 832 11.33 43.98 25.19
N LEU A 833 11.89 44.45 24.10
CA LEU A 833 11.76 45.85 23.65
C LEU A 833 10.52 46.06 22.77
N LEU A 834 10.18 45.10 21.92
CA LEU A 834 9.06 45.24 21.00
C LEU A 834 7.77 44.61 21.54
N LEU A 835 7.74 43.28 21.75
CA LEU A 835 6.50 42.55 22.02
C LEU A 835 5.92 42.86 23.39
N ASN A 836 6.75 42.92 24.44
CA ASN A 836 6.28 43.22 25.80
C ASN A 836 5.72 44.62 25.93
N ASP A 837 6.39 45.61 25.30
CA ASP A 837 5.96 47.00 25.42
C ASP A 837 4.79 47.28 24.45
N LEU A 838 4.73 46.69 23.29
CA LEU A 838 3.56 46.70 22.38
C LEU A 838 2.33 46.13 23.09
N SER A 839 2.46 44.97 23.75
CA SER A 839 1.33 44.36 24.46
C SER A 839 0.81 45.24 25.61
N LYS A 840 1.70 45.91 26.34
CA LYS A 840 1.29 46.90 27.36
C LYS A 840 0.54 48.09 26.74
N ALA A 841 1.05 48.63 25.61
CA ALA A 841 0.45 49.74 24.90
C ALA A 841 -0.96 49.40 24.37
N LEU A 842 -1.15 48.18 23.82
CA LEU A 842 -2.43 47.67 23.35
C LEU A 842 -3.40 47.50 24.51
N LEU A 843 -2.97 46.88 25.63
CA LEU A 843 -3.82 46.68 26.82
C LEU A 843 -4.18 47.97 27.53
N ALA A 844 -3.27 48.95 27.56
CA ALA A 844 -3.52 50.27 28.10
C ALA A 844 -4.38 51.17 27.21
N GLY A 845 -4.69 50.76 25.97
CA GLY A 845 -5.42 51.55 24.99
C GLY A 845 -4.68 52.77 24.47
N THR A 846 -3.34 52.86 24.64
CA THR A 846 -2.52 53.97 24.17
C THR A 846 -2.27 53.90 22.65
N VAL A 847 -2.46 52.76 22.04
CA VAL A 847 -2.47 52.51 20.58
C VAL A 847 -3.72 51.77 20.18
N ASP A 848 -4.28 52.12 19.03
CA ASP A 848 -5.46 51.53 18.45
C ASP A 848 -5.06 50.37 17.49
N LYS A 849 -5.46 49.17 17.81
CA LYS A 849 -5.14 47.99 17.01
C LYS A 849 -5.72 48.01 15.58
N THR A 850 -6.81 48.79 15.36
CA THR A 850 -7.49 48.91 14.05
C THR A 850 -6.73 49.81 13.08
N LYS A 851 -5.71 50.54 13.54
CA LYS A 851 -4.88 51.40 12.72
C LYS A 851 -3.44 50.91 12.68
N PRO A 852 -2.65 51.27 11.65
CA PRO A 852 -1.24 50.93 11.60
C PRO A 852 -0.50 51.51 12.82
N ILE A 853 0.28 50.65 13.47
CA ILE A 853 1.10 51.01 14.65
C ILE A 853 2.52 51.28 14.15
N HIS A 854 2.96 52.51 14.29
CA HIS A 854 4.33 52.92 13.94
C HIS A 854 5.25 52.80 15.16
N VAL A 855 6.38 52.12 14.96
CA VAL A 855 7.39 51.89 16.00
C VAL A 855 8.66 52.70 15.70
N LYS A 856 9.08 53.56 16.61
CA LYS A 856 10.30 54.35 16.50
C LYS A 856 11.21 54.22 17.73
N ALA A 857 12.50 54.52 17.59
CA ALA A 857 13.39 54.58 18.74
C ALA A 857 13.16 55.86 19.54
N ASP A 858 13.09 55.76 20.86
CA ASP A 858 13.06 56.86 21.79
C ASP A 858 14.10 56.61 22.90
N GLY A 859 15.33 57.09 22.67
CA GLY A 859 16.48 56.78 23.53
C GLY A 859 16.77 55.25 23.52
N ASP A 860 16.71 54.60 24.68
CA ASP A 860 16.93 53.16 24.85
C ASP A 860 15.64 52.32 24.82
N LYS A 861 14.50 52.91 24.45
CA LYS A 861 13.20 52.26 24.36
C LYS A 861 12.55 52.42 22.99
N LEU A 862 11.52 51.66 22.76
CA LEU A 862 10.66 51.80 21.56
C LEU A 862 9.41 52.59 21.93
N ALA A 863 9.06 53.60 21.12
CA ALA A 863 7.82 54.34 21.18
C ALA A 863 6.82 53.81 20.14
N PHE A 864 5.55 53.68 20.54
CA PHE A 864 4.46 53.20 19.75
C PHE A 864 3.45 54.32 19.51
N SER A 865 3.04 54.54 18.27
CA SER A 865 2.05 55.53 17.87
C SER A 865 1.19 55.03 16.69
N ASN A 866 -0.06 55.54 16.57
CA ASN A 866 -0.92 55.32 15.42
C ASN A 866 -0.81 56.46 14.41
#